data_4cd4e521bc3c7c941b6c3649a6f46c29
#
_entry.id   4cd4e521bc3c7c941b6c3649a6f46c29
#
_cell.length_a   1.000
_cell.length_b   1.000
_cell.length_c   1.000
_cell.angle_alpha   90.00
_cell.angle_beta   90.00
_cell.angle_gamma   90.00
#
_symmetry.space_group_name_H-M   'P 1'
#
loop_
_entity.id
_entity.type
_entity.pdbx_description
1 polymer ?
#
loop_
_entity_poly.entity_id
_entity_poly.type
_entity_poly.pdbx_seq_one_letter_code
_entity_poly.pdbx_strand_id
1 'polypeptide(L)'
;MRNYLLLSAMTCLTAMAQEQAPMVLQYDKPATYFEESLPIGNGKLGALIYGSTDDNVIYLNDITLWTGKPVDRNLDADAHKWIPAIRKALFEENYALADSLQLHVQGPNSQHYQPLGTLHIKDLNLGEIKHYQRTLNIDSAIVRDSYQRNGKLITREYFASNPDKLIAIRLRGDINCQIALTAQVPHQVESTLGQLTMTGHATGDPQESTHFCTMLSIKTDGEMAASDSSLTITKAKEAIIYIVNETSFNGFDKHPVKEGANYLEAVANDLWHTQNMTFDEFYARHLADYKAIYDRVKICLNKNNRNPNDLPAAKDRRMTDQLLLDYTNGGDQSQYLEELYFQFGRYLLISSSRTKNVPANLQGLWAPQLWSPWRGNYTVNINLEENYWPAFVANMAEMAEPLDGFIAGLAANGKYTAKNYYNIGEGWCSSHNSDIWAMTNPVGEKRESPEWSNWNMGGAWLVNTLWERYQFTQDKEYLRNVAYPLMNGAAQFCLRWLIENPKQPGELITAPSTSPENEYKTDKGYHGTTCYGGTADLAIIRELFINTIAAGKVLGKKNKEMEKALAKLHPYTIGHMGDLNEWYYDWDDWDFQHRHQSHLIGLYPGNHLTDATLQKAAERSLEIKGDKTTGWSTGWRINLWARLHKPQQAYHIYQKLLTPIAPRGSKGSQWKIWHKGGGTYPNLFDAHPPFQIDGNFGGTAGVCEMLMQSTLKDGQATIELLPAAAEAWKEGFVSGLCARGGYEVNFEWKDGKVRDCSIKAKKAGTVTLLYNGQQKTIKLKAGQKQNIKTW
;
A
#
# COMPACT_ATOMS: atom_id res chain seq x y z
N MET A 1 -57.34 -12.14 -49.70
CA MET A 1 -56.03 -11.38 -49.54
C MET A 1 -55.60 -11.50 -48.10
N ARG A 2 -54.62 -12.34 -47.85
CA ARG A 2 -54.10 -12.64 -46.51
C ARG A 2 -52.86 -11.80 -46.27
N ASN A 3 -52.89 -10.94 -45.24
CA ASN A 3 -51.74 -10.20 -44.77
C ASN A 3 -50.90 -11.10 -43.89
N TYR A 4 -49.67 -11.37 -44.27
CA TYR A 4 -48.64 -11.98 -43.40
C TYR A 4 -47.94 -10.87 -42.65
N LEU A 5 -48.12 -10.82 -41.35
CA LEU A 5 -47.30 -10.09 -40.40
C LEU A 5 -46.05 -10.93 -40.11
N LEU A 6 -44.87 -10.46 -40.54
CA LEU A 6 -43.59 -10.96 -40.11
C LEU A 6 -43.28 -10.36 -38.71
N LEU A 7 -43.40 -11.16 -37.66
CA LEU A 7 -42.82 -10.87 -36.36
C LEU A 7 -41.33 -11.20 -36.44
N SER A 8 -40.49 -10.19 -36.50
CA SER A 8 -39.05 -10.33 -36.26
C SER A 8 -38.84 -10.49 -34.75
N ALA A 9 -38.55 -11.69 -34.31
CA ALA A 9 -38.09 -11.97 -32.95
C ALA A 9 -36.69 -11.38 -32.80
N MET A 10 -36.58 -10.20 -32.21
CA MET A 10 -35.36 -9.63 -31.71
C MET A 10 -35.00 -10.41 -30.45
N THR A 11 -34.17 -11.44 -30.59
CA THR A 11 -33.50 -12.08 -29.46
C THR A 11 -32.51 -11.07 -28.87
N CYS A 12 -32.97 -10.35 -27.85
CA CYS A 12 -32.07 -9.67 -26.93
C CYS A 12 -31.27 -10.74 -26.20
N LEU A 13 -30.06 -11.01 -26.66
CA LEU A 13 -29.02 -11.62 -25.84
C LEU A 13 -28.66 -10.60 -24.74
N THR A 14 -29.34 -10.71 -23.61
CA THR A 14 -28.85 -10.15 -22.36
C THR A 14 -27.54 -10.89 -22.07
N ALA A 15 -26.43 -10.22 -22.32
CA ALA A 15 -25.16 -10.62 -21.74
C ALA A 15 -25.44 -10.68 -20.22
N MET A 16 -25.46 -11.89 -19.65
CA MET A 16 -25.50 -12.05 -18.20
C MET A 16 -24.32 -11.25 -17.66
N ALA A 17 -24.60 -10.20 -16.92
CA ALA A 17 -23.55 -9.46 -16.24
C ALA A 17 -22.81 -10.46 -15.36
N GLN A 18 -21.50 -10.60 -15.57
CA GLN A 18 -20.67 -11.44 -14.73
C GLN A 18 -20.74 -10.88 -13.31
N GLU A 19 -21.36 -11.59 -12.42
CA GLU A 19 -21.61 -11.13 -11.06
C GLU A 19 -20.57 -11.73 -10.14
N GLN A 20 -19.73 -10.86 -9.57
CA GLN A 20 -18.82 -11.21 -8.50
C GLN A 20 -19.61 -11.61 -7.27
N ALA A 21 -19.13 -12.59 -6.50
CA ALA A 21 -19.68 -12.88 -5.19
C ALA A 21 -19.56 -11.64 -4.28
N PRO A 22 -20.53 -11.38 -3.41
CA PRO A 22 -20.43 -10.32 -2.43
C PRO A 22 -19.20 -10.51 -1.54
N MET A 23 -18.43 -9.44 -1.34
CA MET A 23 -17.15 -9.44 -0.60
C MET A 23 -17.39 -8.95 0.82
N VAL A 24 -17.43 -9.88 1.79
CA VAL A 24 -17.78 -9.58 3.19
C VAL A 24 -16.88 -10.33 4.15
N LEU A 25 -16.23 -9.57 5.04
CA LEU A 25 -15.63 -10.11 6.26
C LEU A 25 -16.72 -10.22 7.32
N GLN A 26 -16.76 -11.33 8.05
CA GLN A 26 -17.80 -11.55 9.06
C GLN A 26 -17.31 -12.36 10.26
N TYR A 27 -17.88 -12.06 11.43
CA TYR A 27 -17.50 -12.64 12.71
C TYR A 27 -18.73 -12.76 13.60
N ASP A 28 -18.74 -13.77 14.46
CA ASP A 28 -19.82 -14.05 15.44
C ASP A 28 -19.48 -13.59 16.87
N LYS A 29 -18.38 -12.83 17.01
CA LYS A 29 -17.90 -12.28 18.30
C LYS A 29 -17.30 -10.89 18.11
N PRO A 30 -17.29 -10.05 19.16
CA PRO A 30 -16.54 -8.80 19.18
C PRO A 30 -15.03 -9.06 18.99
N ALA A 31 -14.30 -8.04 18.54
CA ALA A 31 -12.86 -8.06 18.54
C ALA A 31 -12.30 -7.85 19.95
N THR A 32 -11.25 -8.57 20.27
CA THR A 32 -10.46 -8.38 21.50
C THR A 32 -9.15 -7.68 21.19
N TYR A 33 -8.58 -7.98 20.02
CA TYR A 33 -7.29 -7.48 19.59
C TYR A 33 -7.44 -6.58 18.36
N PHE A 34 -6.44 -5.72 18.12
CA PHE A 34 -6.36 -4.88 16.93
C PHE A 34 -6.52 -5.70 15.64
N GLU A 35 -5.86 -6.83 15.58
CA GLU A 35 -5.83 -7.73 14.42
C GLU A 35 -7.13 -8.54 14.22
N GLU A 36 -8.16 -8.24 15.01
CA GLU A 36 -9.53 -8.75 14.86
C GLU A 36 -10.51 -7.62 14.51
N SER A 37 -10.11 -6.35 14.67
CA SER A 37 -10.97 -5.18 14.43
C SER A 37 -11.28 -4.98 12.95
N LEU A 38 -12.36 -4.28 12.63
CA LEU A 38 -12.75 -3.95 11.26
C LEU A 38 -12.38 -2.52 10.91
N PRO A 39 -11.51 -2.29 9.92
CA PRO A 39 -11.09 -0.95 9.53
C PRO A 39 -12.13 -0.28 8.62
N ILE A 40 -12.44 0.99 8.89
CA ILE A 40 -13.08 1.91 7.95
C ILE A 40 -12.19 3.11 7.72
N GLY A 41 -12.29 3.74 6.54
CA GLY A 41 -11.49 4.92 6.22
C GLY A 41 -11.98 5.64 4.97
N ASN A 42 -11.68 6.94 4.93
CA ASN A 42 -11.98 7.81 3.78
C ASN A 42 -10.72 8.40 3.13
N GLY A 43 -9.55 7.86 3.46
CA GLY A 43 -8.25 8.33 2.98
C GLY A 43 -7.65 9.47 3.81
N LYS A 44 -8.39 10.02 4.79
CA LYS A 44 -7.91 10.99 5.79
C LYS A 44 -8.23 10.51 7.20
N LEU A 45 -9.52 10.30 7.47
CA LEU A 45 -10.00 9.75 8.74
C LEU A 45 -10.18 8.25 8.64
N GLY A 46 -9.73 7.54 9.65
CA GLY A 46 -9.91 6.11 9.81
C GLY A 46 -10.44 5.75 11.18
N ALA A 47 -11.12 4.61 11.24
CA ALA A 47 -11.53 4.02 12.51
C ALA A 47 -11.38 2.51 12.50
N LEU A 48 -11.15 1.95 13.69
CA LEU A 48 -11.08 0.52 13.95
C LEU A 48 -12.25 0.13 14.83
N ILE A 49 -13.15 -0.68 14.27
CA ILE A 49 -14.40 -1.08 14.92
C ILE A 49 -14.22 -2.43 15.59
N TYR A 50 -14.24 -2.45 16.91
CA TYR A 50 -14.14 -3.69 17.70
C TYR A 50 -15.51 -4.37 17.88
N GLY A 51 -16.58 -3.58 17.94
CA GLY A 51 -17.95 -4.08 18.04
C GLY A 51 -18.30 -4.64 19.42
N SER A 52 -17.60 -4.24 20.49
CA SER A 52 -17.91 -4.68 21.84
C SER A 52 -19.33 -4.28 22.27
N THR A 53 -19.98 -5.10 23.09
CA THR A 53 -21.39 -4.89 23.45
C THR A 53 -21.58 -4.01 24.69
N ASP A 54 -20.61 -3.97 25.60
CA ASP A 54 -20.69 -3.20 26.85
C ASP A 54 -20.01 -1.83 26.72
N ASP A 55 -18.77 -1.78 26.30
CA ASP A 55 -18.07 -0.56 25.89
C ASP A 55 -17.58 -0.77 24.46
N ASN A 56 -18.25 -0.17 23.51
CA ASN A 56 -17.86 -0.22 22.11
C ASN A 56 -16.75 0.78 21.87
N VAL A 57 -15.52 0.27 21.93
CA VAL A 57 -14.29 1.02 21.72
C VAL A 57 -14.02 1.16 20.23
N ILE A 58 -13.82 2.39 19.78
CA ILE A 58 -13.53 2.74 18.39
C ILE A 58 -12.27 3.60 18.36
N TYR A 59 -11.16 3.06 17.87
CA TYR A 59 -9.93 3.83 17.70
C TYR A 59 -10.00 4.68 16.45
N LEU A 60 -9.65 5.95 16.59
CA LEU A 60 -9.70 6.95 15.52
C LEU A 60 -8.29 7.31 15.06
N ASN A 61 -8.15 7.55 13.79
CA ASN A 61 -6.90 8.02 13.16
C ASN A 61 -7.17 9.20 12.22
N ASP A 62 -6.22 10.12 12.16
CA ASP A 62 -6.10 11.08 11.06
C ASP A 62 -4.70 10.93 10.47
N ILE A 63 -4.60 10.73 9.16
CA ILE A 63 -3.33 10.45 8.48
C ILE A 63 -2.31 11.60 8.61
N THR A 64 -2.76 12.80 9.01
CA THR A 64 -1.91 13.98 9.18
C THR A 64 -1.45 14.24 10.62
N LEU A 65 -1.82 13.36 11.58
CA LEU A 65 -1.39 13.54 12.98
C LEU A 65 -0.04 12.86 13.23
N TRP A 66 1.02 13.66 13.17
CA TRP A 66 2.40 13.22 13.37
C TRP A 66 3.13 14.11 14.37
N THR A 67 4.16 13.57 15.02
CA THR A 67 5.12 14.36 15.81
C THR A 67 5.98 15.23 14.92
N GLY A 68 6.69 16.19 15.54
CA GLY A 68 7.74 16.98 14.90
C GLY A 68 7.23 18.15 14.06
N LYS A 69 8.14 18.65 13.24
CA LYS A 69 8.01 19.85 12.43
C LYS A 69 8.89 19.72 11.17
N PRO A 70 8.85 20.67 10.20
CA PRO A 70 9.68 20.64 9.01
C PRO A 70 11.17 20.41 9.32
N VAL A 71 11.83 19.66 8.44
CA VAL A 71 13.23 19.30 8.60
C VAL A 71 14.16 20.53 8.59
N ASP A 72 15.23 20.48 9.38
CA ASP A 72 16.31 21.46 9.29
C ASP A 72 17.19 21.14 8.06
N ARG A 73 17.11 22.00 7.05
CA ARG A 73 17.86 21.87 5.80
C ARG A 73 19.37 22.11 5.92
N ASN A 74 19.83 22.63 7.07
CA ASN A 74 21.25 22.84 7.35
C ASN A 74 21.86 21.76 8.24
N LEU A 75 21.05 20.77 8.64
CA LEU A 75 21.49 19.68 9.49
C LEU A 75 22.63 18.90 8.82
N ASP A 76 23.65 18.56 9.63
CA ASP A 76 24.80 17.75 9.21
C ASP A 76 25.49 18.24 7.92
N ALA A 77 25.60 19.57 7.73
CA ALA A 77 26.12 20.19 6.51
C ALA A 77 27.52 19.70 6.10
N ASP A 78 28.27 19.15 7.03
CA ASP A 78 29.66 18.67 6.86
C ASP A 78 29.75 17.12 6.79
N ALA A 79 28.63 16.37 6.83
CA ALA A 79 28.66 14.91 6.82
C ALA A 79 29.39 14.35 5.58
N HIS A 80 29.26 15.00 4.43
CA HIS A 80 29.93 14.62 3.19
C HIS A 80 31.44 14.51 3.27
N LYS A 81 32.07 15.17 4.24
CA LYS A 81 33.54 15.14 4.42
C LYS A 81 34.09 13.75 4.73
N TRP A 82 33.23 12.84 5.20
CA TRP A 82 33.57 11.45 5.48
C TRP A 82 33.54 10.53 4.23
N ILE A 83 32.85 10.91 3.17
CA ILE A 83 32.73 10.08 1.94
C ILE A 83 34.09 9.72 1.32
N PRO A 84 35.07 10.64 1.19
CA PRO A 84 36.39 10.27 0.66
C PRO A 84 37.14 9.24 1.51
N ALA A 85 37.04 9.33 2.84
CA ALA A 85 37.63 8.34 3.73
C ALA A 85 36.97 6.97 3.65
N ILE A 86 35.66 6.93 3.55
CA ILE A 86 34.89 5.69 3.34
C ILE A 86 35.29 5.03 2.02
N ARG A 87 35.33 5.79 0.92
CA ARG A 87 35.79 5.30 -0.39
C ARG A 87 37.20 4.74 -0.35
N LYS A 88 38.12 5.44 0.32
CA LYS A 88 39.49 4.98 0.51
C LYS A 88 39.51 3.64 1.24
N ALA A 89 38.79 3.51 2.37
CA ALA A 89 38.71 2.27 3.13
C ALA A 89 38.17 1.11 2.29
N LEU A 90 37.13 1.36 1.50
CA LEU A 90 36.53 0.34 0.60
C LEU A 90 37.51 -0.14 -0.47
N PHE A 91 38.22 0.76 -1.14
CA PHE A 91 39.16 0.39 -2.20
C PHE A 91 40.47 -0.21 -1.68
N GLU A 92 40.80 0.00 -0.40
CA GLU A 92 41.87 -0.68 0.34
C GLU A 92 41.40 -2.00 0.98
N GLU A 93 40.15 -2.41 0.74
CA GLU A 93 39.49 -3.62 1.28
C GLU A 93 39.42 -3.64 2.82
N ASN A 94 39.40 -2.47 3.43
CA ASN A 94 39.19 -2.31 4.86
C ASN A 94 37.73 -2.04 5.17
N TYR A 95 36.91 -3.07 4.99
CA TYR A 95 35.44 -2.99 5.12
C TYR A 95 34.99 -2.63 6.54
N ALA A 96 35.70 -3.13 7.57
CA ALA A 96 35.43 -2.79 8.97
C ALA A 96 35.59 -1.30 9.26
N LEU A 97 36.61 -0.67 8.68
CA LEU A 97 36.78 0.79 8.78
C LEU A 97 35.66 1.51 8.00
N ALA A 98 35.30 1.03 6.82
CA ALA A 98 34.23 1.63 6.04
C ALA A 98 32.89 1.60 6.80
N ASP A 99 32.50 0.48 7.39
CA ASP A 99 31.29 0.35 8.23
C ASP A 99 31.32 1.35 9.41
N SER A 100 32.45 1.45 10.11
CA SER A 100 32.61 2.39 11.22
C SER A 100 32.50 3.86 10.78
N LEU A 101 33.11 4.22 9.64
CA LEU A 101 33.06 5.56 9.11
C LEU A 101 31.69 5.98 8.62
N GLN A 102 30.85 5.03 8.16
CA GLN A 102 29.48 5.30 7.75
C GLN A 102 28.61 5.91 8.85
N LEU A 103 28.91 5.62 10.12
CA LEU A 103 28.18 6.20 11.25
C LEU A 103 28.23 7.73 11.26
N HIS A 104 29.33 8.33 10.75
CA HIS A 104 29.45 9.78 10.66
C HIS A 104 28.55 10.42 9.58
N VAL A 105 28.00 9.62 8.69
CA VAL A 105 27.10 10.05 7.61
C VAL A 105 25.62 9.82 7.99
N GLN A 106 25.32 9.55 9.25
CA GLN A 106 23.96 9.36 9.77
C GLN A 106 23.44 10.65 10.40
N GLY A 107 22.13 10.88 10.25
CA GLY A 107 21.37 11.97 10.84
C GLY A 107 20.24 11.46 11.74
N PRO A 108 19.28 12.33 12.10
CA PRO A 108 18.15 11.96 12.97
C PRO A 108 17.21 10.96 12.31
N ASN A 109 16.48 10.26 13.16
CA ASN A 109 15.42 9.35 12.76
C ASN A 109 14.14 10.12 12.36
N SER A 110 13.23 9.42 11.66
CA SER A 110 11.92 9.94 11.28
C SER A 110 11.03 10.27 12.46
N GLN A 111 10.03 11.11 12.24
CA GLN A 111 8.96 11.38 13.18
C GLN A 111 7.98 10.21 13.29
N HIS A 112 7.03 10.30 14.24
CA HIS A 112 6.06 9.24 14.53
C HIS A 112 4.66 9.62 14.03
N TYR A 113 4.01 8.71 13.33
CA TYR A 113 2.57 8.71 13.13
C TYR A 113 1.86 8.32 14.44
N GLN A 114 0.82 9.08 14.84
CA GLN A 114 0.16 8.90 16.13
C GLN A 114 -1.35 8.71 16.00
N PRO A 115 -1.99 7.95 16.93
CA PRO A 115 -3.43 7.79 16.96
C PRO A 115 -4.11 9.11 17.36
N LEU A 116 -5.28 9.38 16.75
CA LEU A 116 -6.06 10.58 17.04
C LEU A 116 -6.75 10.51 18.39
N GLY A 117 -7.38 9.37 18.68
CA GLY A 117 -8.11 9.19 19.93
C GLY A 117 -8.97 7.93 19.91
N THR A 118 -9.80 7.81 20.93
CA THR A 118 -10.70 6.68 21.13
C THR A 118 -12.09 7.18 21.46
N LEU A 119 -13.08 6.76 20.69
CA LEU A 119 -14.48 6.95 21.00
C LEU A 119 -14.98 5.75 21.82
N HIS A 120 -15.60 6.03 22.94
CA HIS A 120 -16.28 5.07 23.79
C HIS A 120 -17.79 5.25 23.65
N ILE A 121 -18.50 4.17 23.36
CA ILE A 121 -19.96 4.10 23.40
C ILE A 121 -20.31 3.02 24.41
N LYS A 122 -20.44 3.43 25.68
CA LYS A 122 -20.71 2.52 26.81
C LYS A 122 -22.21 2.30 26.95
N ASP A 123 -22.65 1.06 26.75
CA ASP A 123 -24.05 0.68 26.98
C ASP A 123 -24.36 0.71 28.47
N LEU A 124 -25.44 1.35 28.84
CA LEU A 124 -25.93 1.43 30.21
C LEU A 124 -26.94 0.33 30.54
N ASN A 125 -27.40 -0.41 29.52
CA ASN A 125 -28.25 -1.58 29.69
C ASN A 125 -27.39 -2.80 30.09
N LEU A 126 -27.84 -3.53 31.10
CA LEU A 126 -27.22 -4.79 31.51
C LEU A 126 -28.06 -5.98 30.99
N GLY A 127 -27.42 -7.12 30.82
CA GLY A 127 -28.11 -8.33 30.51
C GLY A 127 -27.43 -9.26 29.49
N GLU A 128 -28.07 -10.37 29.25
CA GLU A 128 -27.56 -11.45 28.38
C GLU A 128 -27.48 -11.01 26.93
N ILE A 129 -26.35 -11.34 26.26
CA ILE A 129 -26.13 -11.12 24.84
C ILE A 129 -26.32 -12.42 24.06
N LYS A 130 -27.11 -12.35 22.99
CA LYS A 130 -27.35 -13.47 22.05
C LYS A 130 -27.28 -12.99 20.61
N HIS A 131 -27.05 -13.93 19.69
CA HIS A 131 -27.10 -13.71 18.23
C HIS A 131 -26.21 -12.56 17.76
N TYR A 132 -24.96 -12.49 18.29
CA TYR A 132 -24.00 -11.48 17.87
C TYR A 132 -23.50 -11.76 16.45
N GLN A 133 -23.45 -10.72 15.65
CA GLN A 133 -22.83 -10.73 14.32
C GLN A 133 -22.14 -9.39 14.07
N ARG A 134 -20.96 -9.43 13.42
CA ARG A 134 -20.21 -8.26 12.99
C ARG A 134 -19.70 -8.50 11.56
N THR A 135 -19.87 -7.50 10.68
CA THR A 135 -19.50 -7.61 9.27
C THR A 135 -18.84 -6.34 8.76
N LEU A 136 -17.88 -6.48 7.84
CA LEU A 136 -17.44 -5.44 6.93
C LEU A 136 -17.83 -5.87 5.51
N ASN A 137 -18.77 -5.16 4.93
CA ASN A 137 -19.10 -5.32 3.52
C ASN A 137 -18.21 -4.40 2.71
N ILE A 138 -17.22 -4.96 2.00
CA ILE A 138 -16.28 -4.17 1.21
C ILE A 138 -16.84 -3.73 -0.14
N ASP A 139 -17.96 -4.30 -0.62
CA ASP A 139 -18.65 -3.79 -1.81
C ASP A 139 -19.32 -2.42 -1.57
N SER A 140 -19.57 -2.07 -0.32
CA SER A 140 -20.22 -0.82 0.10
C SER A 140 -19.43 -0.05 1.17
N ALA A 141 -18.26 -0.53 1.57
CA ALA A 141 -17.39 0.07 2.57
C ALA A 141 -18.13 0.47 3.86
N ILE A 142 -18.92 -0.44 4.41
CA ILE A 142 -19.70 -0.25 5.64
C ILE A 142 -19.47 -1.40 6.61
N VAL A 143 -19.24 -1.07 7.87
CA VAL A 143 -19.27 -2.02 8.98
C VAL A 143 -20.66 -2.03 9.60
N ARG A 144 -21.16 -3.21 9.94
CA ARG A 144 -22.39 -3.44 10.69
C ARG A 144 -22.12 -4.44 11.79
N ASP A 145 -22.71 -4.21 12.95
CA ASP A 145 -22.86 -5.24 13.96
C ASP A 145 -24.28 -5.26 14.51
N SER A 146 -24.69 -6.41 15.02
CA SER A 146 -26.00 -6.61 15.61
C SER A 146 -25.94 -7.68 16.70
N TYR A 147 -26.77 -7.53 17.70
CA TYR A 147 -26.93 -8.50 18.78
C TYR A 147 -28.28 -8.31 19.47
N GLN A 148 -28.69 -9.30 20.23
CA GLN A 148 -29.82 -9.16 21.13
C GLN A 148 -29.35 -8.99 22.57
N ARG A 149 -29.83 -7.96 23.24
CA ARG A 149 -29.68 -7.75 24.69
C ARG A 149 -31.05 -7.94 25.36
N ASN A 150 -31.15 -8.95 26.22
CA ASN A 150 -32.42 -9.30 26.86
C ASN A 150 -33.58 -9.50 25.84
N GLY A 151 -33.27 -10.10 24.68
CA GLY A 151 -34.25 -10.35 23.62
C GLY A 151 -34.59 -9.15 22.73
N LYS A 152 -34.07 -7.95 23.02
CA LYS A 152 -34.23 -6.75 22.19
C LYS A 152 -33.06 -6.64 21.21
N LEU A 153 -33.36 -6.44 19.92
CA LEU A 153 -32.36 -6.26 18.87
C LEU A 153 -31.72 -4.89 18.97
N ILE A 154 -30.37 -4.86 18.94
CA ILE A 154 -29.53 -3.68 18.77
C ILE A 154 -28.79 -3.82 17.45
N THR A 155 -28.75 -2.77 16.65
CA THR A 155 -27.96 -2.71 15.41
C THR A 155 -27.12 -1.46 15.38
N ARG A 156 -25.89 -1.59 14.85
CA ARG A 156 -24.96 -0.46 14.70
C ARG A 156 -24.36 -0.48 13.30
N GLU A 157 -24.24 0.70 12.70
CA GLU A 157 -23.70 0.87 11.34
C GLU A 157 -22.62 1.96 11.38
N TYR A 158 -21.52 1.74 10.63
CA TYR A 158 -20.36 2.61 10.63
C TYR A 158 -19.81 2.75 9.21
N PHE A 159 -19.60 3.98 8.74
CA PHE A 159 -18.87 4.23 7.49
C PHE A 159 -18.07 5.54 7.57
N ALA A 160 -17.07 5.68 6.70
CA ALA A 160 -16.26 6.88 6.55
C ALA A 160 -16.48 7.47 5.16
N SER A 161 -17.09 8.64 5.07
CA SER A 161 -17.38 9.35 3.82
C SER A 161 -16.22 10.24 3.42
N ASN A 162 -15.67 10.04 2.20
CA ASN A 162 -14.65 10.93 1.66
C ASN A 162 -15.24 12.29 1.21
N PRO A 163 -16.34 12.34 0.43
CA PRO A 163 -16.89 13.61 -0.04
C PRO A 163 -17.36 14.51 1.10
N ASP A 164 -17.73 13.92 2.23
CA ASP A 164 -18.26 14.65 3.39
C ASP A 164 -17.25 14.82 4.53
N LYS A 165 -16.06 14.24 4.42
CA LYS A 165 -14.95 14.27 5.37
C LYS A 165 -15.33 13.86 6.79
N LEU A 166 -16.22 12.89 6.94
CA LEU A 166 -16.75 12.46 8.23
C LEU A 166 -16.74 10.94 8.40
N ILE A 167 -16.81 10.52 9.66
CA ILE A 167 -17.23 9.17 10.05
C ILE A 167 -18.65 9.27 10.59
N ALA A 168 -19.54 8.41 10.14
CA ALA A 168 -20.93 8.34 10.57
C ALA A 168 -21.19 7.01 11.29
N ILE A 169 -21.86 7.09 12.44
CA ILE A 169 -22.26 5.94 13.25
C ILE A 169 -23.75 6.07 13.53
N ARG A 170 -24.52 4.98 13.31
CA ARG A 170 -25.94 4.89 13.63
C ARG A 170 -26.20 3.73 14.58
N LEU A 171 -26.86 4.00 15.69
CA LEU A 171 -27.29 3.02 16.68
C LEU A 171 -28.83 2.92 16.62
N ARG A 172 -29.36 1.72 16.62
CA ARG A 172 -30.81 1.46 16.61
C ARG A 172 -31.18 0.35 17.59
N GLY A 173 -32.29 0.52 18.30
CA GLY A 173 -32.82 -0.44 19.26
C GLY A 173 -33.25 0.21 20.58
N ASP A 174 -32.97 -0.43 21.70
CA ASP A 174 -33.17 0.13 23.05
C ASP A 174 -31.87 0.81 23.50
N ILE A 175 -31.71 2.09 23.12
CA ILE A 175 -30.47 2.83 23.28
C ILE A 175 -30.46 3.60 24.58
N ASN A 176 -29.59 3.19 25.51
CA ASN A 176 -29.20 3.88 26.70
C ASN A 176 -27.69 3.80 26.82
N CYS A 177 -26.97 4.86 26.49
CA CYS A 177 -25.51 4.81 26.44
C CYS A 177 -24.85 6.12 26.89
N GLN A 178 -23.59 6.00 27.32
CA GLN A 178 -22.70 7.12 27.54
C GLN A 178 -21.67 7.19 26.40
N ILE A 179 -21.47 8.38 25.88
CA ILE A 179 -20.53 8.66 24.78
C ILE A 179 -19.41 9.55 25.33
N ALA A 180 -18.16 9.13 25.16
CA ALA A 180 -16.98 9.85 25.61
C ALA A 180 -15.83 9.73 24.60
N LEU A 181 -14.93 10.71 24.64
CA LEU A 181 -13.68 10.71 23.89
C LEU A 181 -12.50 10.66 24.84
N THR A 182 -11.47 9.90 24.50
CA THR A 182 -10.16 9.87 25.15
C THR A 182 -9.05 9.87 24.10
N ALA A 183 -7.83 10.20 24.49
CA ALA A 183 -6.67 10.04 23.61
C ALA A 183 -5.42 9.63 24.39
N GLN A 184 -4.45 9.04 23.71
CA GLN A 184 -3.13 8.73 24.26
C GLN A 184 -2.17 9.92 24.15
N VAL A 185 -2.44 10.84 23.24
CA VAL A 185 -1.74 12.13 23.09
C VAL A 185 -2.28 13.17 24.05
N PRO A 186 -1.55 14.27 24.35
CA PRO A 186 -2.07 15.38 25.17
C PRO A 186 -3.37 15.95 24.57
N HIS A 187 -4.42 16.00 25.40
CA HIS A 187 -5.75 16.46 24.96
C HIS A 187 -6.60 17.03 26.07
N GLN A 188 -7.66 17.73 25.67
CA GLN A 188 -8.75 18.18 26.51
C GLN A 188 -10.08 17.85 25.82
N VAL A 189 -11.11 17.53 26.60
CA VAL A 189 -12.46 17.25 26.09
C VAL A 189 -13.46 18.16 26.76
N GLU A 190 -14.33 18.80 25.99
CA GLU A 190 -15.44 19.61 26.44
C GLU A 190 -16.74 19.06 25.86
N SER A 191 -17.83 19.16 26.61
CA SER A 191 -19.14 18.75 26.12
C SER A 191 -20.15 19.89 26.20
N THR A 192 -21.01 19.96 25.22
CA THR A 192 -22.25 20.71 25.23
C THR A 192 -23.39 19.79 24.84
N LEU A 193 -24.63 20.18 25.04
CA LEU A 193 -25.75 19.30 24.68
C LEU A 193 -25.73 18.98 23.16
N GLY A 194 -25.53 17.70 22.84
CA GLY A 194 -25.45 17.20 21.48
C GLY A 194 -24.08 17.30 20.82
N GLN A 195 -23.04 17.77 21.52
CA GLN A 195 -21.70 17.89 20.95
C GLN A 195 -20.61 17.54 21.96
N LEU A 196 -19.59 16.80 21.49
CA LEU A 196 -18.29 16.67 22.17
C LEU A 196 -17.21 17.30 21.31
N THR A 197 -16.28 18.00 21.94
CA THR A 197 -15.11 18.60 21.29
C THR A 197 -13.85 18.15 22.01
N MET A 198 -12.94 17.52 21.30
CA MET A 198 -11.62 17.14 21.81
C MET A 198 -10.55 17.93 21.06
N THR A 199 -9.76 18.69 21.80
CA THR A 199 -8.59 19.40 21.27
C THR A 199 -7.31 18.81 21.85
N GLY A 200 -6.24 18.84 21.10
CA GLY A 200 -4.96 18.31 21.55
C GLY A 200 -3.84 18.52 20.52
N HIS A 201 -2.74 17.84 20.78
CA HIS A 201 -1.58 17.91 19.88
C HIS A 201 -0.79 16.59 19.90
N ALA A 202 -0.05 16.31 18.85
CA ALA A 202 0.90 15.20 18.81
C ALA A 202 1.92 15.34 19.97
N THR A 203 2.46 14.21 20.45
CA THR A 203 3.43 14.22 21.56
C THR A 203 4.65 15.08 21.24
N GLY A 204 5.14 15.79 22.24
CA GLY A 204 6.27 16.73 22.12
C GLY A 204 5.94 18.12 22.66
N ASP A 205 6.76 19.11 22.32
CA ASP A 205 6.50 20.50 22.64
C ASP A 205 5.24 21.00 21.92
N PRO A 206 4.22 21.49 22.66
CA PRO A 206 3.00 21.99 22.01
C PRO A 206 3.24 23.17 21.07
N GLN A 207 4.34 23.92 21.25
CA GLN A 207 4.69 25.01 20.33
C GLN A 207 5.33 24.53 19.01
N GLU A 208 5.63 23.24 18.90
CA GLU A 208 6.31 22.65 17.75
C GLU A 208 5.61 21.39 17.21
N SER A 209 4.43 21.03 17.75
CA SER A 209 3.69 19.81 17.40
C SER A 209 2.45 20.10 16.57
N THR A 210 2.03 19.14 15.79
CA THR A 210 0.75 19.20 15.06
C THR A 210 -0.41 19.17 16.05
N HIS A 211 -1.27 20.18 15.97
CA HIS A 211 -2.50 20.28 16.75
C HIS A 211 -3.69 19.68 16.02
N PHE A 212 -4.71 19.27 16.75
CA PHE A 212 -5.95 18.76 16.17
C PHE A 212 -7.18 19.22 16.95
N CYS A 213 -8.32 19.18 16.27
CA CYS A 213 -9.64 19.32 16.88
C CYS A 213 -10.57 18.25 16.28
N THR A 214 -11.08 17.38 17.14
CA THR A 214 -12.11 16.39 16.82
C THR A 214 -13.44 16.86 17.37
N MET A 215 -14.46 16.91 16.54
CA MET A 215 -15.81 17.26 16.95
C MET A 215 -16.79 16.14 16.63
N LEU A 216 -17.64 15.81 17.58
CA LEU A 216 -18.78 14.91 17.42
C LEU A 216 -20.07 15.70 17.48
N SER A 217 -20.97 15.45 16.53
CA SER A 217 -22.37 15.88 16.59
C SER A 217 -23.27 14.67 16.81
N ILE A 218 -24.21 14.75 17.75
CA ILE A 218 -25.09 13.65 18.10
C ILE A 218 -26.55 14.06 17.89
N LYS A 219 -27.29 13.25 17.14
CA LYS A 219 -28.73 13.38 16.93
C LYS A 219 -29.42 12.15 17.52
N THR A 220 -30.50 12.33 18.27
CA THR A 220 -31.27 11.21 18.86
C THR A 220 -32.74 11.59 19.04
N ASP A 221 -33.60 10.58 19.05
CA ASP A 221 -35.01 10.69 19.41
C ASP A 221 -35.27 10.51 20.94
N GLY A 222 -34.21 10.23 21.71
CA GLY A 222 -34.25 10.08 23.15
C GLY A 222 -33.92 11.34 23.96
N GLU A 223 -33.79 11.15 25.27
CA GLU A 223 -33.31 12.19 26.19
C GLU A 223 -31.78 12.27 26.18
N MET A 224 -31.23 13.46 26.26
CA MET A 224 -29.78 13.66 26.29
C MET A 224 -29.38 14.55 27.50
N ALA A 225 -28.28 14.16 28.16
CA ALA A 225 -27.65 14.94 29.21
C ALA A 225 -26.16 15.09 28.95
N ALA A 226 -25.60 16.25 29.21
CA ALA A 226 -24.18 16.55 29.14
C ALA A 226 -23.55 16.57 30.53
N SER A 227 -22.34 16.02 30.66
CA SER A 227 -21.42 16.22 31.78
C SER A 227 -20.21 17.02 31.27
N ASP A 228 -19.16 17.20 32.06
CA ASP A 228 -17.98 17.97 31.65
C ASP A 228 -17.29 17.42 30.40
N SER A 229 -17.28 16.10 30.21
CA SER A 229 -16.51 15.43 29.13
C SER A 229 -17.24 14.25 28.48
N SER A 230 -18.54 14.10 28.74
CA SER A 230 -19.33 13.03 28.15
C SER A 230 -20.78 13.41 27.92
N LEU A 231 -21.45 12.64 27.03
CA LEU A 231 -22.89 12.77 26.79
C LEU A 231 -23.58 11.45 27.16
N THR A 232 -24.71 11.52 27.80
CA THR A 232 -25.57 10.38 28.14
C THR A 232 -26.86 10.46 27.34
N ILE A 233 -27.20 9.39 26.63
CA ILE A 233 -28.44 9.22 25.88
C ILE A 233 -29.27 8.16 26.62
N THR A 234 -30.57 8.45 26.86
CA THR A 234 -31.51 7.49 27.46
C THR A 234 -32.82 7.45 26.70
N LYS A 235 -33.50 6.31 26.75
CA LYS A 235 -34.82 6.09 26.16
C LYS A 235 -34.89 6.33 24.65
N ALA A 236 -33.76 6.17 23.92
CA ALA A 236 -33.73 6.37 22.50
C ALA A 236 -34.02 5.06 21.76
N LYS A 237 -34.60 5.19 20.54
CA LYS A 237 -34.69 4.13 19.55
C LYS A 237 -33.64 4.28 18.46
N GLU A 238 -33.18 5.51 18.26
CA GLU A 238 -32.11 5.81 17.33
C GLU A 238 -31.16 6.89 17.90
N ALA A 239 -29.87 6.69 17.68
CA ALA A 239 -28.86 7.72 17.89
C ALA A 239 -27.88 7.71 16.71
N ILE A 240 -27.54 8.90 16.22
CA ILE A 240 -26.61 9.10 15.10
C ILE A 240 -25.47 9.97 15.60
N ILE A 241 -24.24 9.55 15.35
CA ILE A 241 -23.02 10.25 15.70
C ILE A 241 -22.26 10.57 14.43
N TYR A 242 -21.97 11.84 14.20
CA TYR A 242 -21.06 12.29 13.14
C TYR A 242 -19.74 12.75 13.77
N ILE A 243 -18.62 12.29 13.24
CA ILE A 243 -17.28 12.62 13.72
C ILE A 243 -16.55 13.31 12.60
N VAL A 244 -16.02 14.48 12.87
CA VAL A 244 -15.13 15.26 11.98
C VAL A 244 -13.84 15.58 12.72
N ASN A 245 -12.73 15.69 11.97
CA ASN A 245 -11.44 16.09 12.54
C ASN A 245 -10.63 16.88 11.54
N GLU A 246 -9.94 17.89 12.02
CA GLU A 246 -8.94 18.63 11.28
C GLU A 246 -7.68 18.83 12.13
N THR A 247 -6.52 18.93 11.45
CA THR A 247 -5.23 19.15 12.09
C THR A 247 -4.59 20.43 11.61
N SER A 248 -3.63 20.95 12.37
CA SER A 248 -2.85 22.12 11.96
C SER A 248 -1.79 21.80 10.89
N PHE A 249 -1.65 20.56 10.44
CA PHE A 249 -0.73 20.22 9.34
C PHE A 249 -1.13 20.97 8.06
N ASN A 250 -0.16 21.70 7.47
CA ASN A 250 -0.38 22.56 6.30
C ASN A 250 0.63 22.33 5.17
N GLY A 251 1.30 21.17 5.19
CA GLY A 251 2.33 20.79 4.25
C GLY A 251 3.67 20.50 4.90
N PHE A 252 4.51 19.75 4.20
CA PHE A 252 5.79 19.23 4.72
C PHE A 252 6.80 20.33 5.10
N ASP A 253 6.65 21.53 4.55
CA ASP A 253 7.56 22.69 4.73
C ASP A 253 6.95 23.81 5.59
N LYS A 254 5.76 23.58 6.18
CA LYS A 254 5.04 24.55 7.01
C LYS A 254 5.11 24.16 8.48
N HIS A 255 5.53 25.10 9.31
CA HIS A 255 5.56 24.87 10.75
C HIS A 255 4.14 24.70 11.30
N PRO A 256 3.85 23.60 12.03
CA PRO A 256 2.47 23.21 12.34
C PRO A 256 1.72 24.18 13.26
N VAL A 257 2.45 25.07 13.98
CA VAL A 257 1.85 26.09 14.86
C VAL A 257 1.94 27.48 14.22
N LYS A 258 3.12 27.89 13.74
CA LYS A 258 3.35 29.26 13.24
C LYS A 258 2.74 29.50 11.85
N GLU A 259 2.68 28.43 11.04
CA GLU A 259 2.19 28.43 9.65
C GLU A 259 1.10 27.36 9.46
N GLY A 260 0.52 26.86 10.56
CA GLY A 260 -0.46 25.80 10.57
C GLY A 260 -1.76 26.18 9.85
N ALA A 261 -2.47 25.15 9.38
CA ALA A 261 -3.81 25.33 8.83
C ALA A 261 -4.77 25.87 9.90
N ASN A 262 -5.80 26.61 9.47
CA ASN A 262 -6.87 27.06 10.37
C ASN A 262 -7.84 25.90 10.66
N TYR A 263 -7.36 24.90 11.40
CA TYR A 263 -8.06 23.65 11.65
C TYR A 263 -9.31 23.81 12.50
N LEU A 264 -9.35 24.80 13.40
CA LEU A 264 -10.52 25.06 14.23
C LEU A 264 -11.73 25.57 13.43
N GLU A 265 -11.50 26.46 12.46
CA GLU A 265 -12.54 26.92 11.55
C GLU A 265 -12.95 25.81 10.58
N ALA A 266 -11.97 25.05 10.06
CA ALA A 266 -12.21 23.97 9.12
C ALA A 266 -13.10 22.87 9.74
N VAL A 267 -12.76 22.39 10.94
CA VAL A 267 -13.55 21.37 11.62
C VAL A 267 -14.95 21.84 11.99
N ALA A 268 -15.10 23.12 12.39
CA ALA A 268 -16.40 23.70 12.67
C ALA A 268 -17.29 23.77 11.43
N ASN A 269 -16.71 24.10 10.27
CA ASN A 269 -17.41 24.09 8.99
C ASN A 269 -17.81 22.66 8.57
N ASP A 270 -16.91 21.68 8.72
CA ASP A 270 -17.22 20.28 8.43
C ASP A 270 -18.33 19.75 9.33
N LEU A 271 -18.32 20.11 10.62
CA LEU A 271 -19.40 19.74 11.53
C LEU A 271 -20.74 20.42 11.17
N TRP A 272 -20.70 21.70 10.77
CA TRP A 272 -21.91 22.43 10.36
C TRP A 272 -22.63 21.76 9.20
N HIS A 273 -21.91 21.19 8.24
CA HIS A 273 -22.49 20.43 7.12
C HIS A 273 -23.31 19.21 7.59
N THR A 274 -22.99 18.62 8.74
CA THR A 274 -23.75 17.49 9.29
C THR A 274 -25.17 17.86 9.75
N GLN A 275 -25.46 19.14 9.95
CA GLN A 275 -26.76 19.60 10.42
C GLN A 275 -27.90 19.40 9.40
N ASN A 276 -27.55 19.49 8.12
CA ASN A 276 -28.52 19.64 7.04
C ASN A 276 -28.83 18.34 6.29
N MET A 277 -28.16 17.23 6.65
CA MET A 277 -28.33 15.93 5.96
C MET A 277 -28.63 14.82 6.95
N THR A 278 -29.34 13.83 6.45
CA THR A 278 -29.64 12.59 7.18
C THR A 278 -28.50 11.59 7.04
N PHE A 279 -28.48 10.56 7.89
CA PHE A 279 -27.52 9.45 7.79
C PHE A 279 -27.62 8.75 6.41
N ASP A 280 -28.83 8.53 5.90
CA ASP A 280 -29.02 7.82 4.64
C ASP A 280 -28.58 8.67 3.42
N GLU A 281 -28.70 10.00 3.48
CA GLU A 281 -28.15 10.90 2.46
C GLU A 281 -26.63 10.88 2.45
N PHE A 282 -25.96 10.92 3.61
CA PHE A 282 -24.51 10.75 3.70
C PHE A 282 -24.07 9.37 3.20
N TYR A 283 -24.80 8.32 3.56
CA TYR A 283 -24.51 6.98 3.07
C TYR A 283 -24.64 6.86 1.56
N ALA A 284 -25.66 7.47 0.97
CA ALA A 284 -25.81 7.48 -0.49
C ALA A 284 -24.63 8.20 -1.20
N ARG A 285 -24.16 9.32 -0.63
CA ARG A 285 -23.00 10.06 -1.17
C ARG A 285 -21.70 9.23 -1.01
N HIS A 286 -21.51 8.63 0.15
CA HIS A 286 -20.40 7.70 0.41
C HIS A 286 -20.39 6.55 -0.61
N LEU A 287 -21.53 5.90 -0.84
CA LEU A 287 -21.65 4.82 -1.81
C LEU A 287 -21.34 5.27 -3.24
N ALA A 288 -21.87 6.42 -3.65
CA ALA A 288 -21.64 6.93 -5.01
C ALA A 288 -20.14 7.19 -5.26
N ASP A 289 -19.43 7.77 -4.30
CA ASP A 289 -17.99 8.02 -4.38
C ASP A 289 -17.18 6.71 -4.37
N TYR A 290 -17.41 5.87 -3.38
CA TYR A 290 -16.65 4.63 -3.20
C TYR A 290 -16.83 3.66 -4.37
N LYS A 291 -18.08 3.43 -4.80
CA LYS A 291 -18.40 2.50 -5.88
C LYS A 291 -17.91 2.98 -7.25
N ALA A 292 -17.78 4.29 -7.44
CA ALA A 292 -17.18 4.84 -8.67
C ALA A 292 -15.73 4.36 -8.89
N ILE A 293 -15.05 3.91 -7.85
CA ILE A 293 -13.69 3.36 -7.89
C ILE A 293 -13.74 1.82 -7.73
N TYR A 294 -14.39 1.35 -6.68
CA TYR A 294 -14.38 -0.06 -6.33
C TYR A 294 -15.01 -0.97 -7.41
N ASP A 295 -16.15 -0.58 -7.99
CA ASP A 295 -16.88 -1.38 -8.99
C ASP A 295 -16.16 -1.51 -10.34
N ARG A 296 -15.04 -0.79 -10.55
CA ARG A 296 -14.26 -0.86 -11.79
C ARG A 296 -13.64 -2.23 -12.02
N VAL A 297 -13.32 -2.97 -10.96
CA VAL A 297 -12.68 -4.29 -11.06
C VAL A 297 -13.53 -5.34 -10.37
N LYS A 298 -13.84 -6.39 -11.12
CA LYS A 298 -14.52 -7.58 -10.61
C LYS A 298 -13.68 -8.81 -10.93
N ILE A 299 -13.68 -9.77 -10.01
CA ILE A 299 -12.85 -10.98 -10.11
C ILE A 299 -13.63 -12.22 -9.66
N CYS A 300 -13.38 -13.31 -10.34
CA CYS A 300 -13.78 -14.66 -9.93
C CYS A 300 -12.69 -15.62 -10.38
N LEU A 301 -12.02 -16.26 -9.44
CA LEU A 301 -10.87 -17.12 -9.71
C LEU A 301 -11.27 -18.58 -10.04
N ASN A 302 -12.42 -19.03 -9.52
CA ASN A 302 -12.93 -20.35 -9.87
C ASN A 302 -14.46 -20.46 -9.70
N LYS A 303 -15.20 -20.38 -10.81
CA LYS A 303 -16.66 -20.45 -10.84
C LYS A 303 -17.22 -21.79 -10.33
N ASN A 304 -16.49 -22.88 -10.54
CA ASN A 304 -16.98 -24.25 -10.33
C ASN A 304 -16.68 -24.79 -8.93
N ASN A 305 -15.77 -24.17 -8.19
CA ASN A 305 -15.31 -24.65 -6.89
C ASN A 305 -15.69 -23.69 -5.75
N ARG A 306 -16.81 -23.00 -5.88
CA ARG A 306 -17.34 -22.16 -4.81
C ARG A 306 -18.13 -23.01 -3.84
N ASN A 307 -17.76 -22.96 -2.60
CA ASN A 307 -18.58 -23.47 -1.53
C ASN A 307 -19.77 -22.50 -1.34
N PRO A 308 -21.04 -22.97 -1.45
CA PRO A 308 -22.20 -22.12 -1.22
C PRO A 308 -22.20 -21.41 0.14
N ASN A 309 -21.51 -21.99 1.13
CA ASN A 309 -21.39 -21.41 2.46
C ASN A 309 -20.43 -20.21 2.52
N ASP A 310 -19.61 -20.01 1.50
CA ASP A 310 -18.71 -18.84 1.42
C ASP A 310 -19.45 -17.58 0.92
N LEU A 311 -20.64 -17.75 0.37
CA LEU A 311 -21.41 -16.63 -0.16
C LEU A 311 -22.16 -15.90 0.95
N PRO A 312 -22.14 -14.57 0.97
CA PRO A 312 -22.77 -13.75 2.01
C PRO A 312 -24.28 -13.97 2.23
N ALA A 313 -24.98 -14.48 1.26
CA ALA A 313 -26.42 -14.75 1.36
C ALA A 313 -26.76 -16.04 2.11
N ALA A 314 -25.80 -16.94 2.35
CA ALA A 314 -26.04 -18.20 3.05
C ALA A 314 -26.16 -17.98 4.56
N LYS A 315 -27.19 -18.57 5.19
CA LYS A 315 -27.38 -18.44 6.65
C LYS A 315 -26.26 -19.07 7.47
N ASP A 316 -25.60 -20.09 6.95
CA ASP A 316 -24.60 -20.91 7.63
C ASP A 316 -23.19 -20.71 7.05
N ARG A 317 -22.89 -19.51 6.52
CA ARG A 317 -21.57 -19.20 6.00
C ARG A 317 -20.53 -19.17 7.11
N ARG A 318 -19.32 -19.62 6.81
CA ARG A 318 -18.21 -19.61 7.78
C ARG A 318 -17.78 -18.18 8.12
N MET A 319 -17.34 -17.97 9.37
CA MET A 319 -16.68 -16.73 9.79
C MET A 319 -15.35 -16.57 9.05
N THR A 320 -14.90 -15.35 8.84
CA THR A 320 -13.69 -15.06 8.07
C THR A 320 -12.44 -15.66 8.72
N ASP A 321 -12.33 -15.61 10.02
CA ASP A 321 -11.26 -16.24 10.78
C ASP A 321 -11.26 -17.77 10.62
N GLN A 322 -12.43 -18.40 10.62
CA GLN A 322 -12.56 -19.85 10.39
C GLN A 322 -12.23 -20.20 8.94
N LEU A 323 -12.68 -19.38 7.98
CA LEU A 323 -12.36 -19.57 6.56
C LEU A 323 -10.84 -19.54 6.33
N LEU A 324 -10.13 -18.61 6.97
CA LEU A 324 -8.66 -18.52 6.91
C LEU A 324 -7.97 -19.77 7.49
N LEU A 325 -8.46 -20.26 8.63
CA LEU A 325 -7.95 -21.49 9.25
C LEU A 325 -8.19 -22.73 8.37
N ASP A 326 -9.40 -22.87 7.84
CA ASP A 326 -9.78 -24.01 7.00
C ASP A 326 -8.97 -24.04 5.70
N TYR A 327 -8.78 -22.89 5.08
CA TYR A 327 -7.94 -22.73 3.88
C TYR A 327 -6.52 -23.27 4.10
N THR A 328 -5.87 -22.86 5.17
CA THR A 328 -4.48 -23.26 5.49
C THR A 328 -4.36 -24.72 5.89
N ASN A 329 -5.37 -25.29 6.52
CA ASN A 329 -5.38 -26.69 6.94
C ASN A 329 -5.76 -27.66 5.80
N GLY A 330 -5.95 -27.15 4.57
CA GLY A 330 -6.32 -27.94 3.41
C GLY A 330 -7.78 -28.42 3.40
N GLY A 331 -8.60 -27.87 4.29
CA GLY A 331 -10.04 -28.18 4.39
C GLY A 331 -10.88 -27.41 3.39
N ASP A 332 -10.41 -26.27 2.95
CA ASP A 332 -11.08 -25.42 1.97
C ASP A 332 -10.32 -25.39 0.66
N GLN A 333 -11.01 -25.74 -0.40
CA GLN A 333 -10.50 -25.66 -1.78
C GLN A 333 -11.16 -24.53 -2.57
N SER A 334 -12.00 -23.72 -1.93
CA SER A 334 -12.66 -22.57 -2.54
C SER A 334 -11.67 -21.42 -2.71
N GLN A 335 -11.76 -20.71 -3.82
CA GLN A 335 -10.99 -19.51 -4.08
C GLN A 335 -11.67 -18.23 -3.59
N TYR A 336 -12.76 -18.33 -2.85
CA TYR A 336 -13.47 -17.16 -2.32
C TYR A 336 -12.58 -16.31 -1.39
N LEU A 337 -11.80 -16.94 -0.50
CA LEU A 337 -10.86 -16.23 0.37
C LEU A 337 -9.78 -15.48 -0.44
N GLU A 338 -9.30 -16.08 -1.53
CA GLU A 338 -8.33 -15.46 -2.43
C GLU A 338 -8.90 -14.21 -3.12
N GLU A 339 -10.15 -14.31 -3.61
CA GLU A 339 -10.88 -13.19 -4.20
C GLU A 339 -11.18 -12.09 -3.16
N LEU A 340 -11.60 -12.49 -1.95
CA LEU A 340 -11.86 -11.58 -0.84
C LEU A 340 -10.59 -10.82 -0.43
N TYR A 341 -9.46 -11.51 -0.32
CA TYR A 341 -8.17 -10.89 0.00
C TYR A 341 -7.70 -9.91 -1.08
N PHE A 342 -7.86 -10.27 -2.36
CA PHE A 342 -7.60 -9.38 -3.49
C PHE A 342 -8.41 -8.10 -3.42
N GLN A 343 -9.73 -8.22 -3.23
CA GLN A 343 -10.62 -7.05 -3.15
C GLN A 343 -10.43 -6.26 -1.84
N PHE A 344 -10.01 -6.94 -0.76
CA PHE A 344 -9.67 -6.27 0.49
C PHE A 344 -8.46 -5.36 0.35
N GLY A 345 -7.40 -5.77 -0.37
CA GLY A 345 -6.28 -4.89 -0.68
C GLY A 345 -6.71 -3.64 -1.47
N ARG A 346 -7.62 -3.78 -2.44
CA ARG A 346 -8.20 -2.62 -3.14
C ARG A 346 -9.00 -1.72 -2.19
N TYR A 347 -9.83 -2.30 -1.35
CA TYR A 347 -10.56 -1.59 -0.30
C TYR A 347 -9.63 -0.78 0.60
N LEU A 348 -8.56 -1.40 1.10
CA LEU A 348 -7.60 -0.75 1.98
C LEU A 348 -6.92 0.46 1.34
N LEU A 349 -6.54 0.37 0.06
CA LEU A 349 -5.90 1.48 -0.64
C LEU A 349 -6.89 2.64 -0.88
N ILE A 350 -8.13 2.36 -1.29
CA ILE A 350 -9.18 3.36 -1.46
C ILE A 350 -9.48 4.06 -0.12
N SER A 351 -9.44 3.31 0.98
CA SER A 351 -9.78 3.80 2.32
C SER A 351 -8.63 4.55 3.02
N SER A 352 -7.38 4.41 2.55
CA SER A 352 -6.20 4.97 3.23
C SER A 352 -5.43 6.04 2.45
N SER A 353 -5.65 6.19 1.13
CA SER A 353 -4.79 7.03 0.28
C SER A 353 -5.59 8.02 -0.57
N ARG A 354 -6.14 9.06 0.08
CA ARG A 354 -6.93 10.12 -0.60
C ARG A 354 -6.64 11.53 -0.09
N THR A 355 -5.68 11.69 0.82
CA THR A 355 -5.26 12.99 1.35
C THR A 355 -4.16 13.58 0.48
N LYS A 356 -4.37 14.80 -0.01
CA LYS A 356 -3.40 15.47 -0.88
C LYS A 356 -2.02 15.51 -0.26
N ASN A 357 -1.01 15.02 -1.00
CA ASN A 357 0.42 14.99 -0.63
C ASN A 357 0.77 14.12 0.58
N VAL A 358 -0.18 13.34 1.12
CA VAL A 358 0.05 12.46 2.27
C VAL A 358 -0.38 11.05 1.90
N PRO A 359 0.55 10.18 1.46
CA PRO A 359 0.24 8.81 1.05
C PRO A 359 -0.07 7.90 2.24
N ALA A 360 -0.55 6.69 1.96
CA ALA A 360 -0.70 5.64 2.95
C ALA A 360 0.67 5.31 3.56
N ASN A 361 0.79 5.35 4.89
CA ASN A 361 2.02 5.05 5.60
C ASN A 361 2.19 3.54 5.85
N LEU A 362 3.15 3.14 6.66
CA LEU A 362 3.44 1.73 6.96
C LEU A 362 2.25 0.99 7.60
N GLN A 363 1.37 1.72 8.30
CA GLN A 363 0.12 1.23 8.87
C GLN A 363 -1.10 1.52 7.95
N GLY A 364 -0.87 2.02 6.75
CA GLY A 364 -1.90 2.58 5.88
C GLY A 364 -2.49 3.85 6.46
N LEU A 365 -3.46 3.69 7.33
CA LEU A 365 -4.15 4.75 8.09
C LEU A 365 -4.38 4.33 9.55
N TRP A 366 -4.34 3.03 9.84
CA TRP A 366 -4.85 2.44 11.08
C TRP A 366 -3.74 2.08 12.06
N ALA A 367 -3.61 2.86 13.12
CA ALA A 367 -2.65 2.65 14.19
C ALA A 367 -3.31 2.94 15.54
N PRO A 368 -3.57 1.92 16.38
CA PRO A 368 -4.20 2.12 17.69
C PRO A 368 -3.21 2.47 18.79
N GLN A 369 -1.89 2.27 18.57
CA GLN A 369 -0.87 2.53 19.60
C GLN A 369 -0.24 3.91 19.43
N LEU A 370 0.07 4.56 20.57
CA LEU A 370 0.82 5.82 20.60
C LEU A 370 2.18 5.72 19.87
N TRP A 371 2.86 4.59 20.04
CA TRP A 371 4.14 4.30 19.42
C TRP A 371 3.98 3.12 18.46
N SER A 372 3.62 3.42 17.23
CA SER A 372 3.47 2.42 16.19
C SER A 372 4.80 1.74 15.85
N PRO A 373 4.79 0.44 15.49
CA PRO A 373 5.97 -0.24 14.97
C PRO A 373 6.62 0.58 13.84
N TRP A 374 7.97 0.66 13.87
CA TRP A 374 8.74 1.46 12.93
C TRP A 374 8.23 2.90 12.75
N ARG A 375 7.67 3.48 13.85
CA ARG A 375 7.15 4.85 13.88
C ARG A 375 5.92 5.08 12.98
N GLY A 376 5.38 4.04 12.32
CA GLY A 376 4.36 4.18 11.29
C GLY A 376 4.82 5.08 10.13
N ASN A 377 6.12 5.10 9.84
CA ASN A 377 6.73 6.02 8.89
C ASN A 377 6.57 5.60 7.43
N TYR A 378 7.20 6.32 6.52
CA TYR A 378 7.34 5.98 5.11
C TYR A 378 8.69 5.32 4.90
N THR A 379 8.72 3.98 4.92
CA THR A 379 9.93 3.22 4.59
C THR A 379 10.00 3.03 3.08
N VAL A 380 11.03 3.61 2.46
CA VAL A 380 11.19 3.70 0.99
C VAL A 380 12.31 2.79 0.47
N ASN A 381 12.55 1.68 1.17
CA ASN A 381 13.41 0.61 0.67
C ASN A 381 12.61 -0.63 0.21
N ILE A 382 11.28 -0.56 0.25
CA ILE A 382 10.28 -1.49 -0.29
C ILE A 382 8.83 -1.09 0.06
N ASN A 383 8.54 -0.76 1.32
CA ASN A 383 7.18 -0.74 1.87
C ASN A 383 6.28 0.29 1.20
N LEU A 384 6.75 1.53 1.06
CA LEU A 384 5.96 2.58 0.39
C LEU A 384 5.78 2.29 -1.10
N GLU A 385 6.79 1.75 -1.76
CA GLU A 385 6.74 1.32 -3.15
C GLU A 385 5.67 0.23 -3.32
N GLU A 386 5.68 -0.79 -2.47
CA GLU A 386 4.74 -1.91 -2.51
C GLU A 386 3.30 -1.48 -2.25
N ASN A 387 3.07 -0.47 -1.40
CA ASN A 387 1.74 0.08 -1.17
C ASN A 387 1.04 0.52 -2.46
N TYR A 388 1.78 0.94 -3.46
CA TYR A 388 1.21 1.47 -4.71
C TYR A 388 1.33 0.54 -5.92
N TRP A 389 1.92 -0.65 -5.78
CA TRP A 389 2.00 -1.61 -6.89
C TRP A 389 0.64 -1.98 -7.50
N PRO A 390 -0.45 -2.17 -6.75
CA PRO A 390 -1.75 -2.47 -7.35
C PRO A 390 -2.48 -1.24 -7.91
N ALA A 391 -2.07 -0.01 -7.58
CA ALA A 391 -2.85 1.19 -7.85
C ALA A 391 -3.24 1.34 -9.32
N PHE A 392 -2.31 1.11 -10.22
CA PHE A 392 -2.53 1.33 -11.65
C PHE A 392 -3.17 0.13 -12.33
N VAL A 393 -2.65 -1.07 -12.11
CA VAL A 393 -3.15 -2.30 -12.74
C VAL A 393 -4.55 -2.67 -12.25
N ALA A 394 -4.84 -2.44 -10.96
CA ALA A 394 -6.17 -2.69 -10.38
C ALA A 394 -7.13 -1.49 -10.47
N ASN A 395 -6.89 -0.56 -11.43
CA ASN A 395 -7.78 0.53 -11.84
C ASN A 395 -8.12 1.54 -10.73
N MET A 396 -7.10 1.96 -9.97
CA MET A 396 -7.20 2.89 -8.85
C MET A 396 -6.12 3.99 -8.94
N ALA A 397 -5.81 4.47 -10.14
CA ALA A 397 -4.71 5.40 -10.38
C ALA A 397 -4.79 6.69 -9.53
N GLU A 398 -5.99 7.14 -9.18
CA GLU A 398 -6.24 8.32 -8.34
C GLU A 398 -5.72 8.13 -6.91
N MET A 399 -5.64 6.90 -6.44
CA MET A 399 -5.12 6.59 -5.10
C MET A 399 -3.61 6.84 -5.00
N ALA A 400 -2.91 6.98 -6.12
CA ALA A 400 -1.50 7.34 -6.17
C ALA A 400 -1.25 8.87 -6.23
N GLU A 401 -2.29 9.71 -6.33
CA GLU A 401 -2.11 11.18 -6.34
C GLU A 401 -1.45 11.74 -5.06
N PRO A 402 -1.75 11.22 -3.86
CA PRO A 402 -1.04 11.66 -2.66
C PRO A 402 0.48 11.45 -2.73
N LEU A 403 0.92 10.41 -3.43
CA LEU A 403 2.34 10.09 -3.58
C LEU A 403 3.07 11.12 -4.46
N ASP A 404 2.42 11.69 -5.47
CA ASP A 404 3.03 12.69 -6.35
C ASP A 404 3.57 13.89 -5.57
N GLY A 405 2.74 14.46 -4.70
CA GLY A 405 3.11 15.61 -3.88
C GLY A 405 4.09 15.25 -2.76
N PHE A 406 4.02 14.04 -2.22
CA PHE A 406 5.00 13.54 -1.27
C PHE A 406 6.39 13.42 -1.92
N ILE A 407 6.50 12.83 -3.11
CA ILE A 407 7.76 12.75 -3.86
C ILE A 407 8.28 14.16 -4.21
N ALA A 408 7.41 15.11 -4.52
CA ALA A 408 7.81 16.51 -4.72
C ALA A 408 8.42 17.12 -3.44
N GLY A 409 7.86 16.79 -2.28
CA GLY A 409 8.43 17.14 -0.97
C GLY A 409 9.80 16.52 -0.73
N LEU A 410 9.93 15.20 -1.01
CA LEU A 410 11.23 14.52 -0.95
C LEU A 410 12.27 15.19 -1.87
N ALA A 411 11.88 15.55 -3.08
CA ALA A 411 12.76 16.23 -4.01
C ALA A 411 13.19 17.63 -3.50
N ALA A 412 12.28 18.37 -2.86
CA ALA A 412 12.58 19.67 -2.29
C ALA A 412 13.61 19.60 -1.16
N ASN A 413 13.44 18.65 -0.23
CA ASN A 413 14.37 18.44 0.88
C ASN A 413 15.62 17.66 0.45
N GLY A 414 15.48 16.70 -0.45
CA GLY A 414 16.53 15.83 -0.93
C GLY A 414 17.68 16.53 -1.64
N LYS A 415 17.49 17.75 -2.13
CA LYS A 415 18.57 18.61 -2.65
C LYS A 415 19.57 18.98 -1.55
N TYR A 416 19.07 19.25 -0.36
CA TYR A 416 19.92 19.56 0.79
C TYR A 416 20.63 18.31 1.30
N THR A 417 19.95 17.17 1.32
CA THR A 417 20.58 15.88 1.64
C THR A 417 21.68 15.53 0.64
N ALA A 418 21.43 15.67 -0.66
CA ALA A 418 22.45 15.46 -1.70
C ALA A 418 23.69 16.33 -1.47
N LYS A 419 23.52 17.61 -1.11
CA LYS A 419 24.60 18.53 -0.82
C LYS A 419 25.30 18.20 0.50
N ASN A 420 24.55 18.07 1.59
CA ASN A 420 25.10 18.00 2.95
C ASN A 420 25.77 16.65 3.23
N TYR A 421 25.19 15.56 2.76
CA TYR A 421 25.67 14.20 3.04
C TYR A 421 26.59 13.63 1.95
N TYR A 422 26.48 14.13 0.69
CA TYR A 422 27.19 13.54 -0.45
C TYR A 422 27.99 14.54 -1.28
N ASN A 423 27.96 15.84 -0.95
CA ASN A 423 28.62 16.93 -1.69
C ASN A 423 28.17 17.03 -3.16
N ILE A 424 26.88 16.73 -3.43
CA ILE A 424 26.31 16.80 -4.77
C ILE A 424 25.36 17.97 -4.85
N GLY A 425 25.65 18.93 -5.74
CA GLY A 425 24.87 20.15 -5.94
C GLY A 425 23.77 20.02 -7.00
N GLU A 426 23.66 18.90 -7.69
CA GLU A 426 22.68 18.65 -8.75
C GLU A 426 21.75 17.50 -8.36
N GLY A 427 20.45 17.70 -8.62
CA GLY A 427 19.45 16.67 -8.35
C GLY A 427 19.09 16.55 -6.87
N TRP A 428 18.52 15.42 -6.50
CA TRP A 428 18.05 15.13 -5.15
C TRP A 428 18.12 13.63 -4.84
N CYS A 429 18.24 13.30 -3.56
CA CYS A 429 18.16 11.92 -3.08
C CYS A 429 17.28 11.83 -1.81
N SER A 430 16.82 10.63 -1.52
CA SER A 430 16.20 10.28 -0.25
C SER A 430 16.78 8.95 0.21
N SER A 431 17.04 8.85 1.50
CA SER A 431 17.46 7.61 2.15
C SER A 431 16.27 6.68 2.37
N HIS A 432 16.45 5.59 3.12
CA HIS A 432 15.47 4.51 3.22
C HIS A 432 14.20 4.86 4.01
N ASN A 433 14.22 5.91 4.84
CA ASN A 433 13.08 6.33 5.65
C ASN A 433 12.68 7.78 5.40
N SER A 434 11.40 8.06 5.58
CA SER A 434 10.83 9.39 5.57
C SER A 434 9.64 9.50 6.53
N ASP A 435 9.06 10.68 6.62
CA ASP A 435 7.87 11.00 7.42
C ASP A 435 7.04 12.07 6.73
N ILE A 436 5.99 12.56 7.40
CA ILE A 436 5.09 13.59 6.82
C ILE A 436 5.82 14.90 6.47
N TRP A 437 6.98 15.16 7.07
CA TRP A 437 7.83 16.33 6.81
C TRP A 437 8.77 16.13 5.61
N ALA A 438 8.59 15.03 4.88
CA ALA A 438 9.42 14.65 3.74
C ALA A 438 10.92 14.62 4.08
N MET A 439 11.28 14.02 5.22
CA MET A 439 12.65 13.79 5.64
C MET A 439 13.40 12.93 4.62
N THR A 440 14.66 13.22 4.32
CA THR A 440 15.43 12.53 3.28
C THR A 440 16.83 12.09 3.70
N ASN A 441 17.30 12.51 4.88
CA ASN A 441 18.64 12.21 5.36
C ASN A 441 18.82 10.72 5.70
N PRO A 442 20.05 10.18 5.66
CA PRO A 442 20.37 8.92 6.30
C PRO A 442 20.00 8.98 7.78
N VAL A 443 19.39 7.94 8.30
CA VAL A 443 18.95 7.87 9.70
C VAL A 443 20.00 7.19 10.58
N GLY A 444 19.67 6.87 11.84
CA GLY A 444 20.50 6.05 12.71
C GLY A 444 21.24 6.79 13.81
N GLU A 445 21.15 8.14 13.86
CA GLU A 445 21.69 8.95 14.98
C GLU A 445 23.17 8.65 15.31
N LYS A 446 23.96 8.31 14.28
CA LYS A 446 25.39 7.96 14.35
C LYS A 446 25.73 6.69 15.14
N ARG A 447 24.77 5.75 15.24
CA ARG A 447 24.93 4.52 16.03
C ARG A 447 24.27 3.26 15.42
N GLU A 448 23.37 3.43 14.45
CA GLU A 448 22.65 2.30 13.86
C GLU A 448 23.44 1.67 12.70
N SER A 449 23.12 0.43 12.40
CA SER A 449 23.83 -0.33 11.38
C SER A 449 23.64 0.22 9.97
N PRO A 450 24.70 0.32 9.15
CA PRO A 450 24.64 0.94 7.83
C PRO A 450 23.82 0.22 6.77
N GLU A 451 23.55 -1.10 6.90
CA GLU A 451 22.83 -1.89 5.89
C GLU A 451 21.43 -1.35 5.59
N TRP A 452 20.82 -0.65 6.55
CA TRP A 452 19.54 0.01 6.36
C TRP A 452 19.61 1.53 6.53
N SER A 453 20.37 2.05 7.49
CA SER A 453 20.37 3.47 7.86
C SER A 453 21.03 4.39 6.81
N ASN A 454 22.03 3.90 6.10
CA ASN A 454 22.86 4.71 5.19
C ASN A 454 22.50 4.58 3.70
N TRP A 455 21.53 3.74 3.35
CA TRP A 455 21.15 3.55 1.97
C TRP A 455 20.45 4.79 1.39
N ASN A 456 20.96 5.30 0.26
CA ASN A 456 20.55 6.59 -0.31
C ASN A 456 19.77 6.48 -1.65
N MET A 457 19.30 5.30 -2.00
CA MET A 457 18.60 5.05 -3.26
C MET A 457 17.06 5.04 -3.14
N GLY A 458 16.49 5.30 -1.96
CA GLY A 458 15.04 5.30 -1.76
C GLY A 458 14.30 6.24 -2.69
N GLY A 459 14.78 7.49 -2.83
CA GLY A 459 14.17 8.44 -3.76
C GLY A 459 14.30 8.02 -5.22
N ALA A 460 15.45 7.45 -5.60
CA ALA A 460 15.70 6.96 -6.96
C ALA A 460 14.81 5.75 -7.31
N TRP A 461 14.47 4.92 -6.35
CA TRP A 461 13.52 3.82 -6.55
C TRP A 461 12.09 4.31 -6.62
N LEU A 462 11.64 5.03 -5.58
CA LEU A 462 10.25 5.47 -5.44
C LEU A 462 9.76 6.31 -6.63
N VAL A 463 10.63 7.18 -7.17
CA VAL A 463 10.27 8.08 -8.27
C VAL A 463 9.85 7.36 -9.56
N ASN A 464 10.22 6.09 -9.73
CA ASN A 464 9.78 5.27 -10.88
C ASN A 464 8.26 5.00 -10.86
N THR A 465 7.60 5.11 -9.70
CA THR A 465 6.13 5.02 -9.60
C THR A 465 5.43 6.10 -10.43
N LEU A 466 6.06 7.28 -10.59
CA LEU A 466 5.51 8.35 -11.44
C LEU A 466 5.55 7.98 -12.94
N TRP A 467 6.58 7.24 -13.35
CA TRP A 467 6.65 6.70 -14.71
C TRP A 467 5.60 5.62 -14.93
N GLU A 468 5.39 4.74 -13.97
CA GLU A 468 4.33 3.73 -14.00
C GLU A 468 2.96 4.40 -14.19
N ARG A 469 2.66 5.45 -13.40
CA ARG A 469 1.41 6.20 -13.58
C ARG A 469 1.25 6.72 -15.01
N TYR A 470 2.29 7.29 -15.59
CA TYR A 470 2.24 7.72 -17.00
C TYR A 470 2.01 6.54 -17.95
N GLN A 471 2.69 5.41 -17.75
CA GLN A 471 2.54 4.25 -18.63
C GLN A 471 1.09 3.74 -18.67
N PHE A 472 0.38 3.75 -17.53
CA PHE A 472 -1.01 3.31 -17.44
C PHE A 472 -2.02 4.38 -17.87
N THR A 473 -1.76 5.65 -17.61
CA THR A 473 -2.71 6.75 -17.90
C THR A 473 -2.49 7.38 -19.26
N GLN A 474 -1.28 7.37 -19.76
CA GLN A 474 -0.82 8.05 -20.98
C GLN A 474 -1.05 9.56 -20.94
N ASP A 475 -1.05 10.17 -19.73
CA ASP A 475 -1.19 11.59 -19.51
C ASP A 475 0.14 12.34 -19.73
N LYS A 476 0.29 12.97 -20.90
CA LYS A 476 1.51 13.70 -21.25
C LYS A 476 1.70 15.01 -20.47
N GLU A 477 0.61 15.63 -20.04
CA GLU A 477 0.72 16.85 -19.21
C GLU A 477 1.25 16.49 -17.82
N TYR A 478 0.73 15.41 -17.23
CA TYR A 478 1.28 14.85 -16.01
C TYR A 478 2.76 14.49 -16.16
N LEU A 479 3.11 13.80 -17.24
CA LEU A 479 4.52 13.44 -17.52
C LEU A 479 5.40 14.69 -17.60
N ARG A 480 4.95 15.72 -18.30
CA ARG A 480 5.73 16.96 -18.52
C ARG A 480 5.90 17.79 -17.26
N ASN A 481 4.81 17.94 -16.50
CA ASN A 481 4.73 18.92 -15.40
C ASN A 481 5.08 18.31 -14.03
N VAL A 482 4.93 17.00 -13.85
CA VAL A 482 5.14 16.30 -12.56
C VAL A 482 6.20 15.23 -12.67
N ALA A 483 5.98 14.19 -13.45
CA ALA A 483 6.82 13.00 -13.41
C ALA A 483 8.24 13.25 -13.91
N TYR A 484 8.40 13.79 -15.12
CA TYR A 484 9.72 13.97 -15.72
C TYR A 484 10.65 14.90 -14.92
N PRO A 485 10.23 16.06 -14.39
CA PRO A 485 11.10 16.90 -13.57
C PRO A 485 11.63 16.18 -12.33
N LEU A 486 10.79 15.42 -11.64
CA LEU A 486 11.15 14.69 -10.44
C LEU A 486 12.08 13.50 -10.75
N MET A 487 11.77 12.71 -11.78
CA MET A 487 12.61 11.62 -12.28
C MET A 487 13.98 12.12 -12.73
N ASN A 488 14.01 13.18 -13.54
CA ASN A 488 15.24 13.77 -14.02
C ASN A 488 16.11 14.29 -12.86
N GLY A 489 15.50 14.89 -11.84
CA GLY A 489 16.22 15.35 -10.66
C GLY A 489 16.88 14.21 -9.88
N ALA A 490 16.17 13.10 -9.63
CA ALA A 490 16.75 11.92 -9.02
C ALA A 490 17.85 11.29 -9.88
N ALA A 491 17.65 11.24 -11.20
CA ALA A 491 18.65 10.72 -12.13
C ALA A 491 19.92 11.61 -12.18
N GLN A 492 19.80 12.95 -12.07
CA GLN A 492 20.96 13.83 -11.97
C GLN A 492 21.79 13.55 -10.71
N PHE A 493 21.14 13.33 -9.55
CA PHE A 493 21.87 12.87 -8.36
C PHE A 493 22.63 11.57 -8.64
N CYS A 494 21.98 10.57 -9.22
CA CYS A 494 22.62 9.29 -9.55
C CYS A 494 23.80 9.45 -10.49
N LEU A 495 23.71 10.31 -11.52
CA LEU A 495 24.82 10.62 -12.41
C LEU A 495 26.05 11.17 -11.68
N ARG A 496 25.85 12.00 -10.64
CA ARG A 496 26.93 12.61 -9.83
C ARG A 496 27.40 11.68 -8.71
N TRP A 497 26.57 10.73 -8.29
CA TRP A 497 26.92 9.74 -7.28
C TRP A 497 27.77 8.59 -7.85
N LEU A 498 27.55 8.20 -9.11
CA LEU A 498 28.36 7.22 -9.83
C LEU A 498 29.81 7.69 -9.95
N ILE A 499 30.72 6.78 -9.69
CA ILE A 499 32.17 7.00 -9.87
C ILE A 499 32.72 5.93 -10.80
N GLU A 500 33.84 6.27 -11.47
CA GLU A 500 34.63 5.27 -12.19
C GLU A 500 35.26 4.29 -11.21
N ASN A 501 35.15 3.01 -11.47
CA ASN A 501 35.72 1.98 -10.63
C ASN A 501 37.25 2.01 -10.73
N PRO A 502 38.00 2.33 -9.64
CA PRO A 502 39.47 2.40 -9.69
C PRO A 502 40.14 1.06 -9.97
N LYS A 503 39.41 -0.06 -9.76
CA LYS A 503 39.90 -1.42 -10.07
C LYS A 503 39.53 -1.90 -11.48
N GLN A 504 38.58 -1.24 -12.15
CA GLN A 504 38.06 -1.60 -13.48
C GLN A 504 37.83 -0.32 -14.31
N PRO A 505 38.86 0.25 -14.96
CA PRO A 505 38.70 1.50 -15.73
C PRO A 505 37.61 1.41 -16.78
N GLY A 506 36.79 2.45 -16.88
CA GLY A 506 35.67 2.54 -17.81
C GLY A 506 34.34 2.01 -17.26
N GLU A 507 34.34 1.34 -16.10
CA GLU A 507 33.15 0.88 -15.40
C GLU A 507 32.66 1.92 -14.39
N LEU A 508 31.33 2.11 -14.29
CA LEU A 508 30.71 2.99 -13.29
C LEU A 508 30.03 2.16 -12.18
N ILE A 509 30.30 2.57 -10.94
CA ILE A 509 29.76 1.96 -9.72
C ILE A 509 29.33 3.03 -8.72
N THR A 510 28.57 2.62 -7.70
CA THR A 510 28.29 3.41 -6.48
C THR A 510 29.29 3.08 -5.38
N ALA A 511 29.75 4.09 -4.63
CA ALA A 511 30.58 3.91 -3.43
C ALA A 511 30.42 5.11 -2.48
N PRO A 512 30.09 4.87 -1.20
CA PRO A 512 29.65 3.59 -0.65
C PRO A 512 28.34 3.09 -1.24
N SER A 513 28.07 1.80 -1.07
CA SER A 513 26.87 1.08 -1.44
C SER A 513 26.48 0.12 -0.33
N THR A 514 25.24 -0.28 -0.30
CA THR A 514 24.74 -1.38 0.54
C THR A 514 23.57 -2.08 -0.18
N SER A 515 23.23 -3.30 0.20
CA SER A 515 22.02 -3.96 -0.25
C SER A 515 21.07 -4.09 0.94
N PRO A 516 20.04 -3.23 1.03
CA PRO A 516 19.14 -3.28 2.19
C PRO A 516 18.44 -4.63 2.28
N GLU A 517 18.32 -5.22 3.43
CA GLU A 517 18.98 -4.93 4.70
C GLU A 517 19.84 -6.13 5.08
N ASN A 518 20.66 -6.64 4.14
CA ASN A 518 21.48 -7.82 4.31
C ASN A 518 22.96 -7.47 4.53
N GLU A 519 23.70 -8.44 5.03
CA GLU A 519 25.15 -8.37 5.23
C GLU A 519 25.82 -9.36 4.29
N TYR A 520 27.06 -9.05 3.88
CA TYR A 520 27.90 -9.96 3.13
C TYR A 520 28.95 -10.61 4.01
N LYS A 521 29.47 -11.74 3.53
CA LYS A 521 30.63 -12.42 4.11
C LYS A 521 31.74 -12.45 3.08
N THR A 522 32.86 -11.79 3.37
CA THR A 522 34.02 -11.78 2.48
C THR A 522 34.75 -13.12 2.51
N ASP A 523 35.61 -13.39 1.50
CA ASP A 523 36.47 -14.59 1.46
C ASP A 523 37.40 -14.70 2.68
N LYS A 524 37.69 -13.55 3.33
CA LYS A 524 38.50 -13.48 4.56
C LYS A 524 37.67 -13.66 5.84
N GLY A 525 36.35 -13.92 5.71
CA GLY A 525 35.42 -14.19 6.80
C GLY A 525 34.87 -12.97 7.53
N TYR A 526 35.10 -11.74 7.03
CA TYR A 526 34.51 -10.55 7.57
C TYR A 526 33.03 -10.44 7.17
N HIS A 527 32.16 -10.11 8.12
CA HIS A 527 30.79 -9.72 7.87
C HIS A 527 30.71 -8.22 7.75
N GLY A 528 30.19 -7.72 6.65
CA GLY A 528 30.12 -6.29 6.39
C GLY A 528 28.77 -5.87 5.87
N THR A 529 28.51 -4.57 6.00
CA THR A 529 27.29 -3.90 5.54
C THR A 529 27.57 -2.93 4.41
N THR A 530 28.71 -2.25 4.45
CA THR A 530 29.12 -1.25 3.47
C THR A 530 30.05 -1.85 2.42
N CYS A 531 29.66 -1.74 1.16
CA CYS A 531 30.44 -2.19 0.00
C CYS A 531 30.53 -1.09 -1.08
N TYR A 532 30.87 -1.47 -2.29
CA TYR A 532 30.73 -0.65 -3.49
C TYR A 532 30.10 -1.49 -4.61
N GLY A 533 29.43 -0.82 -5.54
CA GLY A 533 28.87 -1.47 -6.72
C GLY A 533 27.84 -2.55 -6.43
N GLY A 534 27.08 -2.46 -5.31
CA GLY A 534 26.01 -3.40 -4.97
C GLY A 534 24.95 -3.45 -6.05
N THR A 535 24.46 -4.65 -6.36
CA THR A 535 23.51 -4.88 -7.44
C THR A 535 22.20 -4.13 -7.26
N ALA A 536 21.72 -3.97 -6.02
CA ALA A 536 20.51 -3.20 -5.73
C ALA A 536 20.60 -1.75 -6.22
N ASP A 537 21.70 -1.04 -5.86
CA ASP A 537 21.91 0.33 -6.29
C ASP A 537 21.95 0.46 -7.80
N LEU A 538 22.73 -0.41 -8.46
CA LEU A 538 22.90 -0.38 -9.89
C LEU A 538 21.64 -0.77 -10.68
N ALA A 539 20.83 -1.69 -10.13
CA ALA A 539 19.53 -2.05 -10.68
C ALA A 539 18.57 -0.86 -10.65
N ILE A 540 18.50 -0.13 -9.53
CA ILE A 540 17.66 1.06 -9.38
C ILE A 540 18.11 2.18 -10.32
N ILE A 541 19.41 2.45 -10.38
CA ILE A 541 19.97 3.47 -11.28
C ILE A 541 19.70 3.11 -12.74
N ARG A 542 19.88 1.85 -13.11
CA ARG A 542 19.59 1.33 -14.45
C ARG A 542 18.13 1.55 -14.83
N GLU A 543 17.20 1.15 -13.96
CA GLU A 543 15.76 1.34 -14.16
C GLU A 543 15.41 2.82 -14.32
N LEU A 544 15.90 3.67 -13.40
CA LEU A 544 15.64 5.10 -13.41
C LEU A 544 16.18 5.77 -14.71
N PHE A 545 17.39 5.40 -15.15
CA PHE A 545 17.94 5.96 -16.37
C PHE A 545 17.15 5.51 -17.61
N ILE A 546 16.81 4.23 -17.72
CA ILE A 546 15.96 3.70 -18.81
C ILE A 546 14.65 4.47 -18.86
N ASN A 547 13.97 4.60 -17.73
CA ASN A 547 12.67 5.26 -17.62
C ASN A 547 12.76 6.77 -17.90
N THR A 548 13.79 7.45 -17.39
CA THR A 548 13.98 8.89 -17.61
C THR A 548 14.35 9.20 -19.06
N ILE A 549 15.15 8.35 -19.72
CA ILE A 549 15.45 8.45 -21.15
C ILE A 549 14.17 8.26 -21.96
N ALA A 550 13.36 7.23 -21.64
CA ALA A 550 12.10 6.97 -22.32
C ALA A 550 11.11 8.13 -22.15
N ALA A 551 10.98 8.67 -20.94
CA ALA A 551 10.15 9.84 -20.64
C ALA A 551 10.63 11.08 -21.41
N GLY A 552 11.94 11.32 -21.44
CA GLY A 552 12.54 12.38 -22.23
C GLY A 552 12.21 12.24 -23.72
N LYS A 553 12.32 11.04 -24.28
CA LYS A 553 11.98 10.74 -25.68
C LYS A 553 10.51 11.08 -26.00
N VAL A 554 9.57 10.73 -25.11
CA VAL A 554 8.14 11.10 -25.26
C VAL A 554 7.93 12.62 -25.29
N LEU A 555 8.75 13.37 -24.54
CA LEU A 555 8.69 14.83 -24.44
C LEU A 555 9.61 15.57 -25.45
N GLY A 556 10.32 14.84 -26.33
CA GLY A 556 11.26 15.42 -27.30
C GLY A 556 12.59 15.91 -26.67
N LYS A 557 12.94 15.40 -25.47
CA LYS A 557 14.18 15.72 -24.75
C LYS A 557 15.23 14.64 -24.97
N LYS A 558 16.51 15.03 -24.91
CA LYS A 558 17.66 14.12 -25.07
C LYS A 558 18.43 14.01 -23.75
N ASN A 559 18.76 12.79 -23.34
CA ASN A 559 19.45 12.47 -22.09
C ASN A 559 20.80 11.78 -22.35
N LYS A 560 21.63 12.38 -23.22
CA LYS A 560 22.89 11.76 -23.70
C LYS A 560 23.86 11.36 -22.59
N GLU A 561 23.91 12.10 -21.50
CA GLU A 561 24.79 11.78 -20.36
C GLU A 561 24.31 10.50 -19.67
N MET A 562 22.99 10.37 -19.44
CA MET A 562 22.41 9.14 -18.89
C MET A 562 22.62 7.94 -19.80
N GLU A 563 22.44 8.11 -21.13
CA GLU A 563 22.69 7.04 -22.11
C GLU A 563 24.13 6.54 -22.02
N LYS A 564 25.11 7.44 -21.92
CA LYS A 564 26.53 7.09 -21.78
C LYS A 564 26.82 6.40 -20.44
N ALA A 565 26.24 6.89 -19.34
CA ALA A 565 26.42 6.30 -18.02
C ALA A 565 25.78 4.91 -17.96
N LEU A 566 24.56 4.75 -18.50
CA LEU A 566 23.85 3.47 -18.55
C LEU A 566 24.67 2.38 -19.24
N ALA A 567 25.38 2.71 -20.32
CA ALA A 567 26.24 1.78 -21.06
C ALA A 567 27.50 1.36 -20.29
N LYS A 568 27.86 2.08 -19.24
CA LYS A 568 29.07 1.84 -18.43
C LYS A 568 28.80 1.27 -17.05
N LEU A 569 27.53 1.17 -16.64
CA LEU A 569 27.19 0.59 -15.34
C LEU A 569 27.71 -0.84 -15.25
N HIS A 570 28.29 -1.19 -14.09
CA HIS A 570 28.66 -2.57 -13.80
C HIS A 570 27.50 -3.51 -14.11
N PRO A 571 27.72 -4.58 -14.89
CA PRO A 571 26.65 -5.48 -15.32
C PRO A 571 26.17 -6.38 -14.18
N TYR A 572 24.99 -7.00 -14.35
CA TYR A 572 24.63 -8.14 -13.53
C TYR A 572 25.62 -9.28 -13.71
N THR A 573 25.97 -9.96 -12.63
CA THR A 573 26.85 -11.11 -12.61
C THR A 573 26.17 -12.31 -11.96
N ILE A 574 26.63 -13.52 -12.31
CA ILE A 574 26.09 -14.78 -11.78
C ILE A 574 27.11 -15.35 -10.81
N GLY A 575 26.67 -15.67 -9.60
CA GLY A 575 27.47 -16.21 -8.52
C GLY A 575 27.81 -17.70 -8.68
N HIS A 576 28.69 -18.17 -7.80
CA HIS A 576 29.13 -19.58 -7.76
C HIS A 576 27.99 -20.57 -7.45
N MET A 577 26.90 -20.10 -6.82
CA MET A 577 25.69 -20.90 -6.58
C MET A 577 24.70 -20.88 -7.74
N GLY A 578 25.05 -20.19 -8.84
CA GLY A 578 24.20 -20.03 -10.01
C GLY A 578 23.11 -18.97 -9.86
N ASP A 579 23.15 -18.22 -8.78
CA ASP A 579 22.25 -17.12 -8.45
C ASP A 579 22.70 -15.79 -9.03
N LEU A 580 21.87 -14.77 -8.94
CA LEU A 580 22.22 -13.39 -9.30
C LEU A 580 23.01 -12.78 -8.13
N ASN A 581 24.25 -12.34 -8.37
CA ASN A 581 25.07 -11.74 -7.31
C ASN A 581 24.36 -10.51 -6.72
N GLU A 582 24.26 -10.47 -5.38
CA GLU A 582 23.76 -9.32 -4.63
C GLU A 582 24.87 -8.26 -4.45
N TRP A 583 26.13 -8.72 -4.36
CA TRP A 583 27.31 -7.91 -4.09
C TRP A 583 28.17 -7.73 -5.35
N TYR A 584 29.11 -6.79 -5.32
CA TYR A 584 30.04 -6.58 -6.44
C TYR A 584 30.94 -7.82 -6.70
N TYR A 585 31.40 -8.44 -5.61
CA TYR A 585 32.12 -9.70 -5.64
C TYR A 585 31.14 -10.88 -5.43
N ASP A 586 31.56 -12.05 -5.82
CA ASP A 586 30.84 -13.31 -5.59
C ASP A 586 30.98 -13.76 -4.12
N TRP A 587 30.48 -12.89 -3.21
CA TRP A 587 30.46 -13.14 -1.77
C TRP A 587 29.17 -13.80 -1.35
N ASP A 588 29.26 -14.61 -0.30
CA ASP A 588 28.09 -15.19 0.35
C ASP A 588 27.26 -14.11 1.07
N ASP A 589 25.96 -14.27 1.08
CA ASP A 589 25.08 -13.59 2.01
C ASP A 589 25.36 -14.09 3.44
N TRP A 590 25.32 -13.18 4.42
CA TRP A 590 25.32 -13.59 5.82
C TRP A 590 24.05 -14.34 6.18
N ASP A 591 22.89 -13.84 5.71
CA ASP A 591 21.61 -14.53 5.80
C ASP A 591 21.08 -14.82 4.39
N PHE A 592 21.33 -16.04 3.91
CA PHE A 592 20.83 -16.52 2.61
C PHE A 592 19.31 -16.48 2.50
N GLN A 593 18.58 -16.53 3.62
CA GLN A 593 17.12 -16.48 3.66
C GLN A 593 16.59 -15.09 4.06
N HIS A 594 17.43 -14.07 3.98
CA HIS A 594 17.03 -12.71 4.33
C HIS A 594 15.75 -12.30 3.61
N ARG A 595 14.90 -11.53 4.30
CA ARG A 595 13.60 -11.09 3.80
C ARG A 595 13.68 -10.16 2.59
N HIS A 596 14.73 -9.35 2.45
CA HIS A 596 14.93 -8.50 1.28
C HIS A 596 15.48 -9.28 0.09
N GLN A 597 15.05 -8.90 -1.11
CA GLN A 597 15.57 -9.35 -2.39
C GLN A 597 15.91 -8.16 -3.29
N SER A 598 16.64 -7.19 -2.74
CA SER A 598 16.91 -5.88 -3.35
C SER A 598 17.64 -5.98 -4.70
N HIS A 599 18.49 -6.99 -4.90
CA HIS A 599 19.17 -7.26 -6.18
C HIS A 599 18.21 -7.74 -7.29
N LEU A 600 16.95 -8.10 -6.97
CA LEU A 600 15.93 -8.55 -7.93
C LEU A 600 14.98 -7.42 -8.37
N ILE A 601 15.22 -6.18 -7.95
CA ILE A 601 14.41 -5.00 -8.31
C ILE A 601 14.25 -4.85 -9.83
N GLY A 602 15.27 -5.18 -10.61
CA GLY A 602 15.23 -5.11 -12.08
C GLY A 602 14.27 -6.11 -12.75
N LEU A 603 13.87 -7.16 -12.02
CA LEU A 603 12.85 -8.12 -12.45
C LEU A 603 11.44 -7.63 -12.08
N TYR A 604 11.24 -7.24 -10.82
CA TYR A 604 10.00 -6.65 -10.32
C TYR A 604 10.27 -5.76 -9.08
N PRO A 605 9.74 -4.53 -8.99
CA PRO A 605 8.79 -3.89 -9.91
C PRO A 605 9.40 -3.40 -11.22
N GLY A 606 10.73 -3.37 -11.34
CA GLY A 606 11.44 -3.05 -12.57
C GLY A 606 11.08 -4.01 -13.72
N ASN A 607 11.58 -3.68 -14.89
CA ASN A 607 11.21 -4.40 -16.11
C ASN A 607 12.37 -4.53 -17.11
N HIS A 608 13.61 -4.30 -16.66
CA HIS A 608 14.79 -4.34 -17.53
C HIS A 608 15.58 -5.65 -17.46
N LEU A 609 15.33 -6.51 -16.46
CA LEU A 609 15.98 -7.81 -16.33
C LEU A 609 15.26 -8.84 -17.22
N THR A 610 15.53 -8.76 -18.54
CA THR A 610 14.85 -9.54 -19.57
C THR A 610 15.71 -10.65 -20.19
N ASP A 611 17.01 -10.68 -19.91
CA ASP A 611 17.90 -11.73 -20.38
C ASP A 611 17.57 -13.08 -19.72
N ALA A 612 17.40 -14.13 -20.55
CA ALA A 612 16.95 -15.44 -20.06
C ALA A 612 17.95 -16.10 -19.08
N THR A 613 19.25 -15.86 -19.26
CA THR A 613 20.28 -16.41 -18.38
C THR A 613 20.24 -15.72 -17.01
N LEU A 614 20.07 -14.39 -17.00
CA LEU A 614 19.92 -13.62 -15.78
C LEU A 614 18.59 -13.92 -15.07
N GLN A 615 17.50 -14.16 -15.83
CA GLN A 615 16.24 -14.60 -15.23
C GLN A 615 16.34 -15.96 -14.55
N LYS A 616 17.12 -16.89 -15.14
CA LYS A 616 17.41 -18.17 -14.51
C LYS A 616 18.25 -18.01 -13.23
N ALA A 617 19.19 -17.09 -13.21
CA ALA A 617 19.96 -16.76 -12.02
C ALA A 617 19.06 -16.10 -10.94
N ALA A 618 18.14 -15.22 -11.33
CA ALA A 618 17.14 -14.65 -10.43
C ALA A 618 16.19 -15.70 -9.85
N GLU A 619 15.78 -16.68 -10.66
CA GLU A 619 15.03 -17.87 -10.18
C GLU A 619 15.82 -18.61 -9.11
N ARG A 620 17.11 -18.84 -9.36
CA ARG A 620 17.99 -19.52 -8.39
C ARG A 620 18.14 -18.71 -7.09
N SER A 621 18.25 -17.37 -7.16
CA SER A 621 18.25 -16.50 -5.96
C SER A 621 16.98 -16.69 -5.13
N LEU A 622 15.80 -16.74 -5.77
CA LEU A 622 14.53 -16.96 -5.07
C LEU A 622 14.45 -18.35 -4.43
N GLU A 623 14.97 -19.39 -5.08
CA GLU A 623 15.03 -20.74 -4.50
C GLU A 623 15.90 -20.76 -3.23
N ILE A 624 17.06 -20.08 -3.25
CA ILE A 624 17.98 -20.00 -2.10
C ILE A 624 17.30 -19.23 -0.95
N LYS A 625 16.64 -18.10 -1.24
CA LYS A 625 15.92 -17.32 -0.24
C LYS A 625 14.72 -18.06 0.36
N GLY A 626 14.17 -19.06 -0.32
CA GLY A 626 13.13 -19.96 0.20
C GLY A 626 11.77 -19.29 0.39
N ASP A 627 10.88 -19.93 1.16
CA ASP A 627 9.47 -19.57 1.26
C ASP A 627 9.09 -18.88 2.58
N LYS A 628 9.94 -18.97 3.62
CA LYS A 628 9.65 -18.40 4.95
C LYS A 628 10.18 -16.99 5.03
N THR A 629 9.26 -16.02 5.11
CA THR A 629 9.63 -14.62 5.16
C THR A 629 8.50 -13.77 5.74
N THR A 630 8.67 -12.46 5.81
CA THR A 630 7.69 -11.50 6.32
C THR A 630 6.57 -11.24 5.33
N GLY A 631 5.50 -10.53 5.74
CA GLY A 631 4.32 -10.29 4.91
C GLY A 631 4.63 -9.61 3.58
N TRP A 632 5.23 -8.40 3.60
CA TRP A 632 5.59 -7.70 2.37
C TRP A 632 6.58 -8.49 1.48
N SER A 633 7.52 -9.18 2.11
CA SER A 633 8.47 -10.00 1.35
C SER A 633 7.77 -11.18 0.65
N THR A 634 6.75 -11.74 1.28
CA THR A 634 5.87 -12.74 0.65
C THR A 634 5.12 -12.12 -0.53
N GLY A 635 4.53 -10.95 -0.35
CA GLY A 635 3.88 -10.18 -1.42
C GLY A 635 4.83 -9.93 -2.61
N TRP A 636 6.05 -9.47 -2.33
CA TRP A 636 7.05 -9.26 -3.37
C TRP A 636 7.42 -10.55 -4.13
N ARG A 637 7.62 -11.66 -3.40
CA ARG A 637 7.97 -12.96 -4.02
C ARG A 637 6.87 -13.50 -4.93
N ILE A 638 5.60 -13.26 -4.62
CA ILE A 638 4.50 -13.62 -5.54
C ILE A 638 4.70 -12.93 -6.90
N ASN A 639 4.97 -11.62 -6.87
CA ASN A 639 5.18 -10.83 -8.07
C ASN A 639 6.44 -11.26 -8.84
N LEU A 640 7.54 -11.58 -8.16
CA LEU A 640 8.78 -12.05 -8.77
C LEU A 640 8.59 -13.41 -9.46
N TRP A 641 7.96 -14.38 -8.79
CA TRP A 641 7.65 -15.68 -9.38
C TRP A 641 6.67 -15.59 -10.56
N ALA A 642 5.67 -14.70 -10.45
CA ALA A 642 4.74 -14.45 -11.56
C ALA A 642 5.48 -13.86 -12.77
N ARG A 643 6.41 -12.93 -12.56
CA ARG A 643 7.22 -12.33 -13.62
C ARG A 643 8.17 -13.33 -14.30
N LEU A 644 8.61 -14.35 -13.58
CA LEU A 644 9.38 -15.48 -14.12
C LEU A 644 8.50 -16.55 -14.79
N HIS A 645 7.19 -16.32 -14.93
CA HIS A 645 6.25 -17.30 -15.51
C HIS A 645 6.26 -18.65 -14.77
N LYS A 646 6.29 -18.60 -13.43
CA LYS A 646 6.30 -19.79 -12.55
C LYS A 646 5.00 -19.86 -11.74
N PRO A 647 3.89 -20.31 -12.37
CA PRO A 647 2.56 -20.27 -11.76
C PRO A 647 2.45 -21.08 -10.45
N GLN A 648 3.11 -22.24 -10.38
CA GLN A 648 3.07 -23.09 -9.18
C GLN A 648 3.74 -22.41 -7.99
N GLN A 649 4.92 -21.81 -8.20
CA GLN A 649 5.67 -21.09 -7.18
C GLN A 649 4.93 -19.81 -6.75
N ALA A 650 4.45 -19.01 -7.71
CA ALA A 650 3.68 -17.81 -7.43
C ALA A 650 2.43 -18.13 -6.59
N TYR A 651 1.69 -19.16 -6.96
CA TYR A 651 0.51 -19.59 -6.24
C TYR A 651 0.84 -20.17 -4.85
N HIS A 652 1.89 -20.96 -4.75
CA HIS A 652 2.37 -21.48 -3.48
C HIS A 652 2.71 -20.36 -2.49
N ILE A 653 3.43 -19.34 -2.95
CA ILE A 653 3.77 -18.17 -2.12
C ILE A 653 2.49 -17.35 -1.79
N TYR A 654 1.54 -17.22 -2.72
CA TYR A 654 0.26 -16.57 -2.44
C TYR A 654 -0.51 -17.32 -1.33
N GLN A 655 -0.53 -18.65 -1.36
CA GLN A 655 -1.11 -19.46 -0.29
C GLN A 655 -0.36 -19.27 1.06
N LYS A 656 0.96 -19.05 1.03
CA LYS A 656 1.75 -18.70 2.22
C LYS A 656 1.35 -17.36 2.82
N LEU A 657 1.05 -16.36 1.98
CA LEU A 657 0.54 -15.06 2.44
C LEU A 657 -0.76 -15.23 3.25
N LEU A 658 -1.60 -16.18 2.88
CA LEU A 658 -2.85 -16.51 3.59
C LEU A 658 -2.65 -17.45 4.79
N THR A 659 -1.43 -17.64 5.28
CA THR A 659 -1.18 -18.39 6.52
C THR A 659 -1.68 -17.61 7.74
N PRO A 660 -2.53 -18.19 8.61
CA PRO A 660 -3.07 -17.47 9.76
C PRO A 660 -2.00 -17.20 10.81
N ILE A 661 -1.94 -15.96 11.26
CA ILE A 661 -1.06 -15.49 12.32
C ILE A 661 -1.91 -15.06 13.52
N ALA A 662 -1.47 -15.44 14.71
CA ALA A 662 -2.14 -15.09 15.96
C ALA A 662 -2.08 -13.57 16.21
N PRO A 663 -3.17 -12.96 16.70
CA PRO A 663 -3.14 -11.59 17.19
C PRO A 663 -2.07 -11.39 18.26
N ARG A 664 -1.42 -10.23 18.24
CA ARG A 664 -0.35 -9.92 19.20
C ARG A 664 -0.88 -9.93 20.64
N GLY A 665 -0.23 -10.69 21.49
CA GLY A 665 -0.61 -10.84 22.91
C GLY A 665 -1.69 -11.89 23.19
N SER A 666 -2.26 -12.53 22.14
CA SER A 666 -3.18 -13.64 22.34
C SER A 666 -2.45 -14.87 22.93
N LYS A 667 -3.09 -15.55 23.88
CA LYS A 667 -2.54 -16.74 24.52
C LYS A 667 -3.37 -17.98 24.18
N GLY A 668 -2.69 -19.10 23.87
CA GLY A 668 -3.32 -20.43 23.79
C GLY A 668 -4.34 -20.58 22.67
N SER A 669 -4.10 -19.99 21.53
CA SER A 669 -5.08 -19.93 20.46
C SER A 669 -4.95 -21.06 19.44
N GLN A 670 -6.04 -21.31 18.73
CA GLN A 670 -6.12 -22.09 17.48
C GLN A 670 -5.16 -21.59 16.40
N TRP A 671 -4.60 -20.38 16.56
CA TRP A 671 -3.69 -19.73 15.63
C TRP A 671 -2.28 -20.29 15.73
N LYS A 672 -1.69 -20.67 14.63
CA LYS A 672 -0.28 -21.05 14.56
C LYS A 672 0.56 -19.79 14.57
N ILE A 673 1.43 -19.65 15.59
CA ILE A 673 2.39 -18.55 15.64
C ILE A 673 3.65 -19.00 14.90
N TRP A 674 3.98 -18.33 13.81
CA TRP A 674 5.23 -18.56 13.08
C TRP A 674 6.25 -17.50 13.53
N HIS A 675 7.25 -17.90 14.27
CA HIS A 675 8.27 -16.98 14.80
C HIS A 675 9.21 -16.39 13.73
N LYS A 676 9.19 -16.93 12.52
CA LYS A 676 10.02 -16.47 11.38
C LYS A 676 9.22 -16.49 10.08
N GLY A 677 8.11 -15.82 10.03
CA GLY A 677 7.33 -15.74 8.80
C GLY A 677 6.11 -14.87 8.95
N GLY A 678 5.78 -14.18 7.86
CA GLY A 678 4.57 -13.42 7.70
C GLY A 678 3.38 -14.27 7.35
N GLY A 679 2.23 -13.65 7.24
CA GLY A 679 0.96 -14.26 6.88
C GLY A 679 -0.17 -13.26 7.00
N THR A 680 -1.31 -13.72 7.46
CA THR A 680 -2.53 -12.91 7.52
C THR A 680 -3.17 -13.01 8.91
N TYR A 681 -3.53 -11.87 9.49
CA TYR A 681 -4.28 -11.79 10.74
C TYR A 681 -5.76 -12.14 10.56
N PRO A 682 -6.51 -12.41 11.65
CA PRO A 682 -7.92 -12.77 11.58
C PRO A 682 -8.82 -11.79 10.82
N ASN A 683 -8.49 -10.50 10.80
CA ASN A 683 -9.21 -9.46 10.07
C ASN A 683 -8.67 -9.23 8.64
N LEU A 684 -7.87 -10.15 8.14
CA LEU A 684 -7.20 -10.12 6.84
C LEU A 684 -6.13 -9.02 6.69
N PHE A 685 -5.74 -8.33 7.74
CA PHE A 685 -4.54 -7.49 7.71
C PHE A 685 -3.29 -8.34 7.49
N ASP A 686 -2.34 -7.82 6.74
CA ASP A 686 -1.04 -8.44 6.55
C ASP A 686 -0.24 -8.50 7.86
N ALA A 687 0.43 -9.60 8.06
CA ALA A 687 1.31 -9.81 9.19
C ALA A 687 2.76 -9.87 8.74
N HIS A 688 3.52 -8.83 9.06
CA HIS A 688 4.99 -8.90 9.00
C HIS A 688 5.53 -10.02 9.90
N PRO A 689 5.14 -10.32 11.21
CA PRO A 689 4.49 -9.53 12.25
C PRO A 689 5.43 -8.49 12.91
N PRO A 690 4.93 -7.40 13.53
CA PRO A 690 3.53 -6.99 13.65
C PRO A 690 2.92 -6.49 12.34
N PHE A 691 1.69 -5.96 12.36
CA PHE A 691 1.00 -5.43 11.19
C PHE A 691 1.82 -4.39 10.42
N GLN A 692 1.90 -4.61 9.12
CA GLN A 692 2.28 -3.64 8.08
C GLN A 692 1.31 -3.84 6.91
N ILE A 693 0.90 -2.76 6.26
CA ILE A 693 -0.16 -2.86 5.24
C ILE A 693 0.35 -3.30 3.85
N ASP A 694 1.64 -3.18 3.62
CA ASP A 694 2.30 -3.41 2.34
C ASP A 694 2.06 -4.80 1.74
N GLY A 695 2.12 -5.86 2.56
CA GLY A 695 1.84 -7.22 2.09
C GLY A 695 0.41 -7.43 1.58
N ASN A 696 -0.59 -6.69 2.09
CA ASN A 696 -1.93 -6.67 1.52
C ASN A 696 -1.91 -6.17 0.06
N PHE A 697 -1.16 -5.10 -0.19
CA PHE A 697 -1.06 -4.49 -1.52
C PHE A 697 -0.19 -5.33 -2.46
N GLY A 698 0.93 -5.87 -1.96
CA GLY A 698 1.79 -6.80 -2.70
C GLY A 698 1.06 -8.06 -3.14
N GLY A 699 0.19 -8.62 -2.28
CA GLY A 699 -0.66 -9.76 -2.61
C GLY A 699 -1.67 -9.43 -3.72
N THR A 700 -2.32 -8.27 -3.65
CA THR A 700 -3.25 -7.80 -4.70
C THR A 700 -2.52 -7.60 -6.03
N ALA A 701 -1.35 -6.95 -6.02
CA ALA A 701 -0.51 -6.79 -7.22
C ALA A 701 -0.06 -8.15 -7.77
N GLY A 702 0.29 -9.09 -6.90
CA GLY A 702 0.70 -10.46 -7.28
C GLY A 702 -0.37 -11.22 -8.04
N VAL A 703 -1.63 -11.15 -7.61
CA VAL A 703 -2.75 -11.73 -8.37
C VAL A 703 -2.89 -11.07 -9.72
N CYS A 704 -2.74 -9.74 -9.82
CA CYS A 704 -2.73 -9.06 -11.10
C CYS A 704 -1.61 -9.56 -12.03
N GLU A 705 -0.37 -9.69 -11.53
CA GLU A 705 0.78 -10.19 -12.30
C GLU A 705 0.61 -11.65 -12.74
N MET A 706 -0.04 -12.47 -11.92
CA MET A 706 -0.36 -13.86 -12.28
C MET A 706 -1.40 -13.95 -13.41
N LEU A 707 -2.37 -13.02 -13.44
CA LEU A 707 -3.46 -13.01 -14.41
C LEU A 707 -3.12 -12.24 -15.69
N MET A 708 -2.38 -11.13 -15.58
CA MET A 708 -2.08 -10.25 -16.71
C MET A 708 -0.79 -9.46 -16.48
N GLN A 709 0.13 -9.54 -17.42
CA GLN A 709 1.32 -8.69 -17.47
C GLN A 709 1.27 -7.75 -18.65
N SER A 710 1.91 -6.60 -18.54
CA SER A 710 1.99 -5.66 -19.65
C SER A 710 3.31 -4.89 -19.67
N THR A 711 3.76 -4.52 -20.88
CA THR A 711 4.92 -3.66 -21.10
C THR A 711 4.57 -2.57 -22.10
N LEU A 712 5.28 -1.44 -22.01
CA LEU A 712 5.20 -0.35 -23.00
C LEU A 712 6.62 0.00 -23.45
N LYS A 713 6.94 -0.31 -24.68
CA LYS A 713 8.26 -0.01 -25.27
C LYS A 713 8.08 0.78 -26.57
N ASP A 714 8.76 1.91 -26.68
CA ASP A 714 8.70 2.80 -27.84
C ASP A 714 7.27 3.15 -28.30
N GLY A 715 6.35 3.29 -27.34
CA GLY A 715 4.94 3.61 -27.59
C GLY A 715 4.07 2.42 -28.02
N GLN A 716 4.64 1.21 -28.08
CA GLN A 716 3.91 -0.01 -28.38
C GLN A 716 3.70 -0.82 -27.12
N ALA A 717 2.43 -1.09 -26.81
CA ALA A 717 2.06 -1.91 -25.66
C ALA A 717 2.02 -3.39 -26.03
N THR A 718 2.47 -4.23 -25.10
CA THR A 718 2.27 -5.68 -25.15
C THR A 718 1.54 -6.10 -23.88
N ILE A 719 0.50 -6.90 -24.01
CA ILE A 719 -0.30 -7.44 -22.91
C ILE A 719 -0.31 -8.95 -23.01
N GLU A 720 0.13 -9.62 -21.95
CA GLU A 720 0.13 -11.07 -21.85
C GLU A 720 -0.99 -11.51 -20.89
N LEU A 721 -1.82 -12.45 -21.34
CA LEU A 721 -2.96 -12.98 -20.57
C LEU A 721 -2.58 -14.34 -19.97
N LEU A 722 -2.90 -14.53 -18.69
CA LEU A 722 -2.64 -15.72 -17.89
C LEU A 722 -1.16 -16.17 -17.88
N PRO A 723 -0.17 -15.24 -17.75
CA PRO A 723 1.24 -15.60 -17.82
C PRO A 723 1.68 -16.55 -16.69
N ALA A 724 1.03 -16.44 -15.54
CA ALA A 724 1.33 -17.25 -14.36
C ALA A 724 0.05 -17.62 -13.57
N ALA A 725 -1.06 -17.85 -14.26
CA ALA A 725 -2.32 -18.22 -13.61
C ALA A 725 -2.20 -19.59 -12.91
N ALA A 726 -2.70 -19.67 -11.67
CA ALA A 726 -2.69 -20.89 -10.90
C ALA A 726 -3.53 -21.99 -11.56
N GLU A 727 -3.05 -23.23 -11.51
CA GLU A 727 -3.80 -24.39 -12.00
C GLU A 727 -5.14 -24.58 -11.26
N ALA A 728 -5.19 -24.16 -9.98
CA ALA A 728 -6.42 -24.15 -9.18
C ALA A 728 -7.50 -23.20 -9.72
N TRP A 729 -7.11 -22.17 -10.46
CA TRP A 729 -8.03 -21.19 -11.07
C TRP A 729 -8.59 -21.69 -12.41
N LYS A 730 -9.38 -22.76 -12.37
CA LYS A 730 -9.80 -23.50 -13.57
C LYS A 730 -10.75 -22.77 -14.46
N GLU A 731 -11.73 -22.06 -13.91
CA GLU A 731 -12.73 -21.31 -14.66
C GLU A 731 -13.07 -20.01 -13.93
N GLY A 732 -12.73 -18.88 -14.54
CA GLY A 732 -12.90 -17.59 -13.90
C GLY A 732 -13.03 -16.44 -14.88
N PHE A 733 -13.09 -15.25 -14.33
CA PHE A 733 -13.04 -14.00 -15.08
C PHE A 733 -12.37 -12.90 -14.26
N VAL A 734 -11.84 -11.93 -14.96
CA VAL A 734 -11.49 -10.63 -14.40
C VAL A 734 -11.93 -9.54 -15.36
N SER A 735 -12.48 -8.46 -14.81
CA SER A 735 -12.87 -7.29 -15.59
C SER A 735 -12.28 -6.01 -15.00
N GLY A 736 -11.95 -5.05 -15.87
CA GLY A 736 -11.51 -3.72 -15.49
C GLY A 736 -10.05 -3.59 -15.11
N LEU A 737 -9.20 -4.62 -15.29
CA LEU A 737 -7.76 -4.45 -15.12
C LEU A 737 -7.21 -3.47 -16.15
N CYS A 738 -6.28 -2.63 -15.72
CA CYS A 738 -5.58 -1.72 -16.60
C CYS A 738 -4.22 -2.27 -17.04
N ALA A 739 -3.81 -1.93 -18.26
CA ALA A 739 -2.52 -2.30 -18.83
C ALA A 739 -1.78 -1.05 -19.32
N ARG A 740 -0.45 -1.14 -19.33
CA ARG A 740 0.42 -0.09 -19.86
C ARG A 740 0.05 0.25 -21.31
N GLY A 741 0.14 1.51 -21.67
CA GLY A 741 -0.35 2.04 -22.94
C GLY A 741 -1.75 2.61 -22.89
N GLY A 742 -2.40 2.60 -21.70
CA GLY A 742 -3.74 3.16 -21.49
C GLY A 742 -4.86 2.23 -21.94
N TYR A 743 -4.76 0.97 -21.66
CA TYR A 743 -5.78 -0.04 -22.00
C TYR A 743 -6.48 -0.55 -20.76
N GLU A 744 -7.79 -0.85 -20.89
CA GLU A 744 -8.61 -1.57 -19.91
C GLU A 744 -8.96 -2.93 -20.52
N VAL A 745 -8.76 -3.99 -19.75
CA VAL A 745 -8.83 -5.37 -20.22
C VAL A 745 -9.81 -6.18 -19.37
N ASN A 746 -10.66 -6.94 -20.05
CA ASN A 746 -11.57 -7.90 -19.43
C ASN A 746 -11.38 -9.24 -20.12
N PHE A 747 -11.33 -10.33 -19.39
CA PHE A 747 -11.24 -11.66 -19.98
C PHE A 747 -11.80 -12.74 -19.06
N GLU A 748 -12.23 -13.81 -19.69
CA GLU A 748 -12.67 -15.05 -19.06
C GLU A 748 -11.80 -16.20 -19.52
N TRP A 749 -11.63 -17.15 -18.62
CA TRP A 749 -10.94 -18.40 -18.94
C TRP A 749 -11.67 -19.62 -18.42
N LYS A 750 -11.38 -20.76 -19.04
CA LYS A 750 -11.81 -22.08 -18.63
C LYS A 750 -10.73 -23.09 -18.95
N ASP A 751 -10.39 -23.95 -17.98
CA ASP A 751 -9.32 -24.96 -18.08
C ASP A 751 -7.97 -24.34 -18.55
N GLY A 752 -7.60 -23.20 -17.95
CA GLY A 752 -6.40 -22.45 -18.28
C GLY A 752 -6.41 -21.81 -19.69
N LYS A 753 -7.58 -21.78 -20.37
CA LYS A 753 -7.72 -21.22 -21.72
C LYS A 753 -8.61 -20.01 -21.73
N VAL A 754 -8.09 -18.87 -22.24
CA VAL A 754 -8.89 -17.68 -22.49
C VAL A 754 -10.01 -18.00 -23.48
N ARG A 755 -11.25 -17.70 -23.10
CA ARG A 755 -12.47 -17.96 -23.90
C ARG A 755 -12.99 -16.69 -24.55
N ASP A 756 -13.00 -15.61 -23.79
CA ASP A 756 -13.43 -14.30 -24.27
C ASP A 756 -12.47 -13.24 -23.69
N CYS A 757 -12.17 -12.23 -24.49
CA CYS A 757 -11.36 -11.10 -24.08
C CYS A 757 -11.91 -9.83 -24.72
N SER A 758 -11.98 -8.74 -23.98
CA SER A 758 -12.25 -7.43 -24.53
C SER A 758 -11.22 -6.42 -24.04
N ILE A 759 -10.81 -5.55 -24.96
CA ILE A 759 -9.86 -4.48 -24.68
C ILE A 759 -10.45 -3.14 -25.08
N LYS A 760 -10.34 -2.14 -24.20
CA LYS A 760 -10.76 -0.76 -24.45
C LYS A 760 -9.55 0.16 -24.36
N ALA A 761 -9.34 1.00 -25.36
CA ALA A 761 -8.26 1.97 -25.39
C ALA A 761 -8.68 3.32 -24.84
N LYS A 762 -7.97 3.87 -23.86
CA LYS A 762 -8.14 5.26 -23.39
C LYS A 762 -7.66 6.26 -24.45
N LYS A 763 -6.57 5.92 -25.17
CA LYS A 763 -6.00 6.69 -26.29
C LYS A 763 -5.85 5.81 -27.53
N ALA A 764 -5.82 6.43 -28.71
CA ALA A 764 -5.52 5.71 -29.93
C ALA A 764 -4.11 5.09 -29.88
N GLY A 765 -4.00 3.84 -30.24
CA GLY A 765 -2.72 3.13 -30.21
C GLY A 765 -2.78 1.73 -30.82
N THR A 766 -1.63 1.09 -30.85
CA THR A 766 -1.48 -0.31 -31.25
C THR A 766 -1.05 -1.14 -30.04
N VAL A 767 -1.70 -2.27 -29.86
CA VAL A 767 -1.40 -3.20 -28.76
C VAL A 767 -1.20 -4.61 -29.32
N THR A 768 -0.22 -5.30 -28.82
CA THR A 768 -0.01 -6.72 -29.09
C THR A 768 -0.48 -7.52 -27.89
N LEU A 769 -1.42 -8.42 -28.10
CA LEU A 769 -1.86 -9.38 -27.11
C LEU A 769 -1.07 -10.67 -27.28
N LEU A 770 -0.57 -11.19 -26.16
CA LEU A 770 0.12 -12.46 -26.07
C LEU A 770 -0.72 -13.43 -25.24
N TYR A 771 -0.85 -14.65 -25.70
CA TYR A 771 -1.49 -15.72 -24.98
C TYR A 771 -1.01 -17.08 -25.50
N ASN A 772 -0.48 -17.92 -24.61
CA ASN A 772 -0.03 -19.29 -24.93
C ASN A 772 0.85 -19.36 -26.19
N GLY A 773 1.83 -18.48 -26.30
CA GLY A 773 2.76 -18.40 -27.43
C GLY A 773 2.17 -17.83 -28.73
N GLN A 774 0.89 -17.51 -28.76
CA GLN A 774 0.23 -16.82 -29.88
C GLN A 774 0.25 -15.32 -29.65
N GLN A 775 0.28 -14.55 -30.75
CA GLN A 775 0.22 -13.09 -30.67
C GLN A 775 -0.81 -12.52 -31.62
N LYS A 776 -1.46 -11.43 -31.19
CA LYS A 776 -2.44 -10.71 -32.00
C LYS A 776 -2.25 -9.20 -31.84
N THR A 777 -1.92 -8.53 -32.94
CA THR A 777 -1.75 -7.08 -32.93
C THR A 777 -3.04 -6.39 -33.35
N ILE A 778 -3.47 -5.42 -32.57
CA ILE A 778 -4.74 -4.70 -32.71
C ILE A 778 -4.47 -3.21 -32.72
N LYS A 779 -5.09 -2.49 -33.64
CA LYS A 779 -5.09 -1.02 -33.67
C LYS A 779 -6.44 -0.49 -33.22
N LEU A 780 -6.45 0.36 -32.19
CA LEU A 780 -7.65 0.90 -31.59
C LEU A 780 -7.66 2.44 -31.66
N LYS A 781 -8.85 3.01 -31.85
CA LYS A 781 -9.09 4.45 -31.67
C LYS A 781 -9.30 4.75 -30.17
N ALA A 782 -9.15 6.02 -29.77
CA ALA A 782 -9.49 6.46 -28.43
C ALA A 782 -10.96 6.14 -28.11
N GLY A 783 -11.21 5.56 -26.92
CA GLY A 783 -12.52 5.11 -26.48
C GLY A 783 -13.04 3.82 -27.13
N GLN A 784 -12.35 3.28 -28.14
CA GLN A 784 -12.81 2.06 -28.81
C GLN A 784 -12.64 0.84 -27.92
N LYS A 785 -13.68 0.01 -27.87
CA LYS A 785 -13.66 -1.35 -27.29
C LYS A 785 -13.68 -2.37 -28.42
N GLN A 786 -12.87 -3.42 -28.28
CA GLN A 786 -12.82 -4.54 -29.23
C GLN A 786 -12.91 -5.87 -28.49
N ASN A 787 -13.78 -6.74 -28.93
CA ASN A 787 -13.90 -8.12 -28.44
C ASN A 787 -13.07 -9.06 -29.31
N ILE A 788 -12.44 -10.04 -28.65
CA ILE A 788 -11.55 -11.03 -29.25
C ILE A 788 -12.08 -12.41 -28.84
N LYS A 789 -12.68 -13.10 -29.82
CA LYS A 789 -13.37 -14.37 -29.58
C LYS A 789 -12.56 -15.63 -29.94
N THR A 790 -11.46 -15.48 -30.66
CA THR A 790 -10.63 -16.61 -31.13
C THR A 790 -9.14 -16.27 -31.02
N TRP A 791 -8.40 -17.20 -30.54
CA TRP A 791 -6.95 -17.18 -30.45
C TRP A 791 -6.33 -18.15 -31.45
#